data_faa322e6d31aa0808172c2c27065b10d
#
_entry.id   faa322e6d31aa0808172c2c27065b10d
#
_cell.length_a   1.000
_cell.length_b   1.000
_cell.length_c   1.000
_cell.angle_alpha   90.00
_cell.angle_beta   90.00
_cell.angle_gamma   90.00
#
_symmetry.space_group_name_H-M   'P 1'
#
loop_
_entity.id
_entity.type
_entity.pdbx_description
1 polymer ?
#
loop_
_entity_poly.entity_id
_entity_poly.type
_entity_poly.pdbx_seq_one_letter_code
_entity_poly.pdbx_strand_id
1 'polypeptide(L)'
;VDCPSPRKDDKDRAAMNVFFEEDGGFKVARIMEDIGTSLQVEAVTGKRSKIKSNAVLLRFATALNDLLPQAEALAAEIDLDFLYEVCGPSEFGFEELALEYFGHPPSAPEAAACAMKLHGAPMYFYKRGKGRYQKAPGENLKAALASLERKRREAVEMEIWVSQLKSGVLPEAMRPHINQLLYKPDRNTLIAKACEKAVAESGQNLPELFHAAGAWSHHRSAPHMAQHDFHVGKFLSEYFPKGTTPAVELTVTPPSNLPCTSLRGYSIDDAATIEIDDAFSFQQLDASRIEIGIHIAAPALYFAADSAVDAYAKSRLSTVYYPGSKITMLPDEAVEAATLKEGRDCPVVSLYALFDSTSNALVSVRSAVEQIHIAKNLRLHELELWLTDSVVSDPTAKVEQEFGTELVKMFAIATALKDRRGAKDNIDYVDYNFDIDEDGTTVNIWQRVRGSPVDTIVAEFMILANSEWGKLLAENNVAGIYRAQQNMKTRMTTDALPHEGLGVAHYAWSSSPLRRYVDLINQRQLIALIQGTTPLYPRRSPVLSEIARTFDLTYDAYAEFQRNMERFWCLRYLEQSGRTSFEATVIRDELIRGTDLPLIVRLKAPANLPAKTPVTVNVEAIDYWSIGGAFSLPSPPTEVPQAK
;
A
#
# COMPACT_ATOMS: atom_id res chain seq x y z
N VAL A 1 78.23 -72.28 -20.61
CA VAL A 1 77.30 -71.35 -21.21
C VAL A 1 76.88 -70.42 -20.09
N ASP A 2 77.44 -69.20 -20.11
CA ASP A 2 77.28 -68.15 -19.11
C ASP A 2 75.87 -67.57 -19.11
N CYS A 3 75.26 -67.46 -17.94
CA CYS A 3 74.08 -66.66 -17.67
C CYS A 3 74.56 -65.26 -17.23
N PRO A 4 74.18 -64.19 -17.88
CA PRO A 4 74.63 -62.88 -17.43
C PRO A 4 73.91 -62.45 -16.18
N SER A 5 74.70 -62.07 -15.16
CA SER A 5 74.25 -61.41 -13.94
C SER A 5 73.42 -60.13 -14.20
N PRO A 6 72.35 -59.91 -13.44
CA PRO A 6 71.55 -58.67 -13.63
C PRO A 6 72.38 -57.44 -13.28
N ARG A 7 72.26 -56.42 -14.12
CA ARG A 7 72.88 -55.11 -13.95
C ARG A 7 72.46 -54.42 -12.65
N LYS A 8 73.42 -53.86 -11.93
CA LYS A 8 73.27 -53.21 -10.63
C LYS A 8 72.42 -51.94 -10.64
N ASP A 9 71.85 -51.51 -11.79
CA ASP A 9 71.13 -50.24 -11.96
C ASP A 9 69.59 -50.34 -11.78
N ASP A 10 69.03 -51.50 -11.49
CA ASP A 10 67.60 -51.71 -11.35
C ASP A 10 67.07 -51.71 -9.90
N LYS A 11 67.94 -51.52 -8.91
CA LYS A 11 67.51 -51.55 -7.47
C LYS A 11 67.30 -50.22 -6.84
N ASP A 12 67.58 -49.06 -7.52
CA ASP A 12 67.44 -47.72 -6.97
C ASP A 12 66.32 -46.87 -7.62
N ARG A 13 65.41 -47.49 -8.39
CA ARG A 13 64.12 -46.83 -8.66
C ARG A 13 63.18 -47.09 -7.47
N ALA A 14 63.48 -46.49 -6.31
CA ALA A 14 62.48 -46.32 -5.26
C ALA A 14 61.21 -45.75 -5.89
N ALA A 15 60.06 -46.43 -5.68
CA ALA A 15 58.79 -46.02 -6.23
C ALA A 15 58.49 -44.56 -5.81
N MET A 16 58.72 -43.63 -6.74
CA MET A 16 58.48 -42.21 -6.48
C MET A 16 56.97 -41.92 -6.53
N ASN A 17 56.49 -41.26 -5.53
CA ASN A 17 55.11 -40.74 -5.44
C ASN A 17 55.11 -39.27 -5.81
N VAL A 18 53.94 -38.75 -6.23
CA VAL A 18 53.71 -37.34 -6.55
C VAL A 18 52.58 -36.76 -5.73
N PHE A 19 52.80 -35.54 -5.29
CA PHE A 19 51.76 -34.62 -4.74
C PHE A 19 51.46 -33.58 -5.81
N PHE A 20 50.21 -33.43 -6.16
CA PHE A 20 49.78 -32.55 -7.26
C PHE A 20 48.42 -31.93 -6.96
N GLU A 21 48.12 -30.87 -7.67
CA GLU A 21 46.83 -30.15 -7.59
C GLU A 21 45.93 -30.53 -8.76
N GLU A 22 44.72 -30.96 -8.46
CA GLU A 22 43.67 -31.28 -9.44
C GLU A 22 42.30 -30.90 -8.87
N ASP A 23 41.47 -30.24 -9.72
CA ASP A 23 40.12 -29.81 -9.38
C ASP A 23 40.02 -28.94 -8.09
N GLY A 24 41.03 -28.09 -7.87
CA GLY A 24 41.10 -27.19 -6.72
C GLY A 24 41.46 -27.86 -5.38
N GLY A 25 41.85 -29.13 -5.40
CA GLY A 25 42.33 -29.90 -4.24
C GLY A 25 43.69 -30.54 -4.49
N PHE A 26 44.29 -31.08 -3.41
CA PHE A 26 45.54 -31.77 -3.48
C PHE A 26 45.35 -33.30 -3.50
N LYS A 27 46.13 -33.97 -4.33
CA LYS A 27 46.06 -35.42 -4.49
C LYS A 27 47.47 -36.02 -4.44
N VAL A 28 47.53 -37.28 -4.10
CA VAL A 28 48.77 -38.11 -4.13
C VAL A 28 48.57 -39.29 -5.04
N ALA A 29 49.62 -39.66 -5.76
CA ALA A 29 49.59 -40.86 -6.60
C ALA A 29 51.01 -41.43 -6.78
N ARG A 30 51.10 -42.75 -7.06
CA ARG A 30 52.36 -43.41 -7.42
C ARG A 30 52.67 -43.20 -8.89
N ILE A 31 53.91 -42.90 -9.21
CA ILE A 31 54.36 -42.78 -10.60
C ILE A 31 54.49 -44.19 -11.17
N MET A 32 53.77 -44.46 -12.26
CA MET A 32 53.88 -45.70 -13.02
C MET A 32 54.83 -45.54 -14.19
N GLU A 33 54.79 -44.37 -14.86
CA GLU A 33 55.63 -44.05 -16.00
C GLU A 33 55.84 -42.53 -16.09
N ASP A 34 57.04 -42.09 -16.35
CA ASP A 34 57.37 -40.69 -16.56
C ASP A 34 57.81 -40.48 -18.03
N ILE A 35 56.97 -39.77 -18.80
CA ILE A 35 57.20 -39.51 -20.24
C ILE A 35 57.80 -38.09 -20.43
N GLY A 36 58.24 -37.43 -19.38
CA GLY A 36 58.82 -36.08 -19.39
C GLY A 36 57.77 -34.96 -19.40
N THR A 37 56.89 -34.87 -20.39
CA THR A 37 55.79 -33.88 -20.46
C THR A 37 54.56 -34.26 -19.68
N SER A 38 54.41 -35.57 -19.33
CA SER A 38 53.27 -36.11 -18.57
C SER A 38 53.70 -37.36 -17.80
N LEU A 39 53.00 -37.62 -16.72
CA LEU A 39 53.17 -38.81 -15.91
C LEU A 39 51.89 -39.68 -15.96
N GLN A 40 52.12 -41.01 -16.09
CA GLN A 40 51.05 -41.96 -15.76
C GLN A 40 51.14 -42.27 -14.27
N VAL A 41 50.04 -42.06 -13.56
CA VAL A 41 50.01 -42.19 -12.13
C VAL A 41 48.87 -43.10 -11.69
N GLU A 42 49.06 -43.79 -10.57
CA GLU A 42 48.06 -44.64 -9.94
C GLU A 42 47.69 -44.04 -8.57
N ALA A 43 46.42 -43.63 -8.39
CA ALA A 43 45.94 -43.12 -7.13
C ALA A 43 45.80 -44.21 -6.06
N VAL A 44 45.70 -43.86 -4.79
CA VAL A 44 45.45 -44.77 -3.65
C VAL A 44 44.30 -45.75 -3.91
N THR A 45 43.29 -45.32 -4.64
CA THR A 45 42.10 -46.11 -5.01
C THR A 45 42.35 -47.13 -6.15
N GLY A 46 43.59 -47.20 -6.69
CA GLY A 46 43.94 -48.02 -7.85
C GLY A 46 43.54 -47.40 -9.21
N LYS A 47 42.94 -46.22 -9.22
CA LYS A 47 42.58 -45.53 -10.44
C LYS A 47 43.82 -44.95 -11.13
N ARG A 48 44.01 -45.30 -12.39
CA ARG A 48 45.11 -44.79 -13.22
C ARG A 48 44.66 -43.54 -13.97
N SER A 49 45.53 -42.55 -14.01
CA SER A 49 45.28 -41.28 -14.72
C SER A 49 46.56 -40.74 -15.31
N LYS A 50 46.44 -39.90 -16.32
CA LYS A 50 47.56 -39.17 -16.94
C LYS A 50 47.52 -37.71 -16.47
N ILE A 51 48.58 -37.28 -15.80
CA ILE A 51 48.71 -35.89 -15.34
C ILE A 51 49.84 -35.20 -16.09
N LYS A 52 49.73 -33.88 -16.28
CA LYS A 52 50.85 -33.09 -16.88
C LYS A 52 51.96 -32.94 -15.87
N SER A 53 53.22 -33.02 -16.32
CA SER A 53 54.40 -32.89 -15.44
C SER A 53 54.38 -31.55 -14.66
N ASN A 54 53.89 -30.49 -15.26
CA ASN A 54 53.73 -29.18 -14.59
C ASN A 54 52.61 -29.11 -13.57
N ALA A 55 51.80 -30.15 -13.40
CA ALA A 55 50.80 -30.25 -12.32
C ALA A 55 51.39 -30.81 -11.04
N VAL A 56 52.53 -31.48 -11.11
CA VAL A 56 53.26 -32.03 -9.97
C VAL A 56 53.90 -30.91 -9.17
N LEU A 57 53.56 -30.84 -7.87
CA LEU A 57 54.11 -29.89 -6.92
C LEU A 57 55.32 -30.45 -6.20
N LEU A 58 55.26 -31.74 -5.80
CA LEU A 58 56.34 -32.40 -5.05
C LEU A 58 56.44 -33.86 -5.47
N ARG A 59 57.68 -34.38 -5.51
CA ARG A 59 57.99 -35.81 -5.63
C ARG A 59 58.51 -36.32 -4.29
N PHE A 60 58.01 -37.47 -3.82
CA PHE A 60 58.36 -37.98 -2.50
C PHE A 60 58.49 -39.50 -2.48
N ALA A 61 59.24 -40.01 -1.48
CA ALA A 61 59.50 -41.42 -1.30
C ALA A 61 58.76 -42.09 -0.14
N THR A 62 58.10 -41.30 0.73
CA THR A 62 57.32 -41.82 1.86
C THR A 62 56.07 -42.58 1.37
N ALA A 63 55.47 -43.42 2.26
CA ALA A 63 54.29 -44.19 1.90
C ALA A 63 53.15 -43.28 1.37
N LEU A 64 52.50 -43.73 0.28
CA LEU A 64 51.53 -42.95 -0.46
C LEU A 64 50.34 -42.48 0.42
N ASN A 65 49.93 -43.34 1.35
CA ASN A 65 48.78 -43.10 2.22
C ASN A 65 49.07 -42.15 3.40
N ASP A 66 50.35 -41.94 3.72
CA ASP A 66 50.75 -41.21 4.92
C ASP A 66 50.96 -39.72 4.71
N LEU A 67 51.26 -39.30 3.46
CA LEU A 67 51.61 -37.90 3.19
C LEU A 67 50.45 -36.94 3.50
N LEU A 68 49.25 -37.18 2.97
CA LEU A 68 48.13 -36.24 3.15
C LEU A 68 47.73 -36.11 4.62
N PRO A 69 47.51 -37.20 5.41
CA PRO A 69 47.18 -37.07 6.82
C PRO A 69 48.26 -36.35 7.63
N GLN A 70 49.55 -36.63 7.37
CA GLN A 70 50.65 -35.94 8.04
C GLN A 70 50.71 -34.44 7.64
N ALA A 71 50.53 -34.14 6.37
CA ALA A 71 50.50 -32.77 5.89
C ALA A 71 49.29 -31.97 6.43
N GLU A 72 48.11 -32.58 6.52
CA GLU A 72 46.92 -31.95 7.11
C GLU A 72 47.11 -31.64 8.60
N ALA A 73 47.69 -32.56 9.36
CA ALA A 73 48.01 -32.36 10.77
C ALA A 73 49.01 -31.21 10.95
N LEU A 74 50.10 -31.20 10.19
CA LEU A 74 51.07 -30.11 10.22
C LEU A 74 50.49 -28.77 9.72
N ALA A 75 49.67 -28.78 8.69
CA ALA A 75 49.02 -27.57 8.19
C ALA A 75 48.09 -26.94 9.25
N ALA A 76 47.47 -27.74 10.13
CA ALA A 76 46.66 -27.21 11.24
C ALA A 76 47.52 -26.44 12.26
N GLU A 77 48.75 -26.86 12.47
CA GLU A 77 49.71 -26.28 13.42
C GLU A 77 50.43 -25.03 12.86
N ILE A 78 50.51 -24.85 11.53
CA ILE A 78 51.17 -23.72 10.90
C ILE A 78 50.44 -22.44 11.28
N ASP A 79 51.15 -21.48 11.92
CA ASP A 79 50.69 -20.13 12.19
C ASP A 79 50.67 -19.28 10.92
N LEU A 80 49.54 -18.82 10.54
CA LEU A 80 49.30 -18.07 9.30
C LEU A 80 49.87 -16.65 9.35
N ASP A 81 49.80 -16.00 10.50
CA ASP A 81 50.33 -14.66 10.69
C ASP A 81 51.83 -14.66 10.66
N PHE A 82 52.47 -15.65 11.33
CA PHE A 82 53.92 -15.86 11.27
C PHE A 82 54.36 -16.22 9.87
N LEU A 83 53.64 -17.13 9.18
CA LEU A 83 53.93 -17.48 7.78
C LEU A 83 53.90 -16.24 6.84
N TYR A 84 52.92 -15.35 7.11
CA TYR A 84 52.82 -14.08 6.39
C TYR A 84 53.95 -13.12 6.73
N GLU A 85 54.43 -13.08 7.96
CA GLU A 85 55.55 -12.22 8.36
C GLU A 85 56.85 -12.60 7.70
N VAL A 86 57.20 -13.90 7.66
CA VAL A 86 58.47 -14.40 7.14
C VAL A 86 58.56 -14.31 5.63
N CYS A 87 57.48 -14.33 4.88
CA CYS A 87 57.55 -14.27 3.43
C CYS A 87 57.84 -12.86 2.90
N GLY A 88 58.68 -12.76 1.89
CA GLY A 88 58.98 -11.54 1.18
C GLY A 88 57.84 -11.05 0.27
N PRO A 89 57.92 -9.82 -0.29
CA PRO A 89 56.91 -9.24 -1.16
C PRO A 89 56.90 -9.82 -2.58
N SER A 90 57.95 -10.52 -2.96
CA SER A 90 58.10 -11.14 -4.27
C SER A 90 57.27 -12.41 -4.41
N GLU A 91 57.10 -12.90 -5.62
CA GLU A 91 56.51 -14.22 -5.87
C GLU A 91 57.46 -15.31 -5.38
N PHE A 92 56.95 -16.30 -4.67
CA PHE A 92 57.71 -17.41 -4.08
C PHE A 92 57.05 -18.75 -4.33
N GLY A 93 57.82 -19.82 -4.25
CA GLY A 93 57.36 -21.20 -4.25
C GLY A 93 56.98 -21.66 -2.81
N PHE A 94 56.06 -22.62 -2.69
CA PHE A 94 55.66 -23.12 -1.38
C PHE A 94 56.81 -23.80 -0.64
N GLU A 95 57.76 -24.44 -1.35
CA GLU A 95 58.95 -25.09 -0.76
C GLU A 95 59.95 -24.05 -0.24
N GLU A 96 60.10 -22.92 -0.97
CA GLU A 96 60.93 -21.80 -0.54
C GLU A 96 60.44 -21.23 0.80
N LEU A 97 59.11 -21.01 0.89
CA LEU A 97 58.51 -20.51 2.13
C LEU A 97 58.51 -21.54 3.25
N ALA A 98 58.37 -22.85 2.92
CA ALA A 98 58.49 -23.91 3.91
C ALA A 98 59.91 -23.98 4.50
N LEU A 99 60.95 -23.78 3.72
CA LEU A 99 62.32 -23.66 4.19
C LEU A 99 62.50 -22.49 5.17
N GLU A 100 61.97 -21.33 4.85
CA GLU A 100 62.01 -20.14 5.73
C GLU A 100 61.25 -20.36 7.04
N TYR A 101 60.05 -20.97 6.94
CA TYR A 101 59.18 -21.21 8.10
C TYR A 101 59.75 -22.23 9.08
N PHE A 102 60.25 -23.40 8.59
CA PHE A 102 60.74 -24.46 9.43
C PHE A 102 62.23 -24.29 9.81
N GLY A 103 62.97 -23.43 9.09
CA GLY A 103 64.40 -23.17 9.35
C GLY A 103 65.35 -24.31 8.95
N HIS A 104 64.84 -25.32 8.20
CA HIS A 104 65.58 -26.44 7.67
C HIS A 104 64.97 -26.90 6.33
N PRO A 105 65.69 -27.66 5.50
CA PRO A 105 65.10 -28.22 4.28
C PRO A 105 63.84 -29.04 4.63
N PRO A 106 62.68 -28.65 4.07
CA PRO A 106 61.41 -29.24 4.49
C PRO A 106 61.33 -30.71 4.04
N SER A 107 60.80 -31.55 4.92
CA SER A 107 60.36 -32.89 4.55
C SER A 107 59.15 -32.83 3.62
N ALA A 108 58.83 -33.93 2.94
CA ALA A 108 57.66 -33.96 2.05
C ALA A 108 56.34 -33.60 2.73
N PRO A 109 56.05 -34.08 3.98
CA PRO A 109 54.87 -33.66 4.73
C PRO A 109 54.88 -32.15 5.06
N GLU A 110 56.00 -31.55 5.46
CA GLU A 110 56.12 -30.14 5.80
C GLU A 110 55.92 -29.25 4.55
N ALA A 111 56.53 -29.62 3.41
CA ALA A 111 56.33 -28.91 2.17
C ALA A 111 54.86 -28.97 1.68
N ALA A 112 54.25 -30.17 1.76
CA ALA A 112 52.85 -30.34 1.41
C ALA A 112 51.94 -29.58 2.36
N ALA A 113 52.23 -29.55 3.68
CA ALA A 113 51.49 -28.78 4.67
C ALA A 113 51.52 -27.28 4.37
N CYS A 114 52.69 -26.73 4.03
CA CYS A 114 52.85 -25.35 3.62
C CYS A 114 52.04 -25.03 2.35
N ALA A 115 52.09 -25.89 1.31
CA ALA A 115 51.29 -25.73 0.11
C ALA A 115 49.77 -25.72 0.41
N MET A 116 49.32 -26.61 1.28
CA MET A 116 47.90 -26.70 1.71
C MET A 116 47.47 -25.47 2.51
N LYS A 117 48.31 -25.00 3.43
CA LYS A 117 48.03 -23.78 4.23
C LYS A 117 47.97 -22.54 3.35
N LEU A 118 48.89 -22.35 2.43
CA LEU A 118 48.89 -21.23 1.48
C LEU A 118 47.65 -21.26 0.58
N HIS A 119 47.31 -22.42 0.07
CA HIS A 119 46.10 -22.58 -0.76
C HIS A 119 44.79 -22.30 0.00
N GLY A 120 44.73 -22.67 1.23
CA GLY A 120 43.56 -22.46 2.13
C GLY A 120 43.43 -21.00 2.63
N ALA A 121 44.41 -20.15 2.39
CA ALA A 121 44.46 -18.79 2.91
C ALA A 121 44.54 -17.69 1.80
N PRO A 122 43.55 -17.60 0.89
CA PRO A 122 43.60 -16.68 -0.26
C PRO A 122 43.58 -15.18 0.14
N MET A 123 43.22 -14.84 1.36
CA MET A 123 43.30 -13.47 1.88
C MET A 123 44.72 -13.06 2.22
N TYR A 124 45.55 -14.02 2.63
CA TYR A 124 46.95 -13.80 2.99
C TYR A 124 47.86 -13.93 1.78
N PHE A 125 47.58 -14.88 0.88
CA PHE A 125 48.44 -15.23 -0.23
C PHE A 125 47.71 -15.35 -1.56
N TYR A 126 48.10 -14.56 -2.53
CA TYR A 126 47.55 -14.62 -3.88
C TYR A 126 48.21 -15.73 -4.67
N LYS A 127 47.44 -16.65 -5.21
CA LYS A 127 47.94 -17.71 -6.07
C LYS A 127 48.41 -17.10 -7.43
N ARG A 128 49.67 -17.32 -7.80
CA ARG A 128 50.26 -16.84 -9.05
C ARG A 128 50.48 -17.95 -10.09
N GLY A 129 50.49 -19.21 -9.61
CA GLY A 129 50.67 -20.37 -10.44
C GLY A 129 50.52 -21.65 -9.63
N LYS A 130 50.92 -22.79 -10.20
CA LYS A 130 50.94 -24.06 -9.48
C LYS A 130 52.08 -24.05 -8.47
N GLY A 131 51.72 -24.13 -7.19
CA GLY A 131 52.68 -24.06 -6.09
C GLY A 131 53.37 -22.72 -5.91
N ARG A 132 52.94 -21.67 -6.63
CA ARG A 132 53.53 -20.32 -6.52
C ARG A 132 52.54 -19.33 -5.99
N TYR A 133 52.98 -18.50 -5.07
CA TYR A 133 52.17 -17.56 -4.33
C TYR A 133 52.87 -16.21 -4.20
N GLN A 134 52.11 -15.22 -3.84
CA GLN A 134 52.60 -13.89 -3.53
C GLN A 134 51.87 -13.35 -2.30
N LYS A 135 52.63 -12.72 -1.41
CA LYS A 135 52.09 -12.05 -0.23
C LYS A 135 51.03 -11.02 -0.61
N ALA A 136 49.85 -11.06 -0.01
CA ALA A 136 48.86 -10.01 -0.18
C ALA A 136 49.40 -8.68 0.39
N PRO A 137 49.15 -7.53 -0.24
CA PRO A 137 49.49 -6.23 0.37
C PRO A 137 48.88 -6.07 1.73
N GLY A 138 49.61 -5.56 2.72
CA GLY A 138 49.17 -5.47 4.12
C GLY A 138 47.87 -4.71 4.30
N GLU A 139 47.64 -3.63 3.53
CA GLU A 139 46.37 -2.90 3.52
C GLU A 139 45.18 -3.76 3.05
N ASN A 140 45.39 -4.59 2.02
CA ASN A 140 44.36 -5.48 1.50
C ASN A 140 44.03 -6.60 2.50
N LEU A 141 45.06 -7.17 3.14
CA LEU A 141 44.86 -8.19 4.20
C LEU A 141 44.09 -7.59 5.38
N LYS A 142 44.49 -6.41 5.87
CA LYS A 142 43.82 -5.71 6.97
C LYS A 142 42.35 -5.42 6.64
N ALA A 143 42.09 -4.93 5.42
CA ALA A 143 40.73 -4.68 4.95
C ALA A 143 39.89 -5.97 4.83
N ALA A 144 40.50 -7.07 4.34
CA ALA A 144 39.81 -8.37 4.23
C ALA A 144 39.47 -8.95 5.61
N LEU A 145 40.41 -8.93 6.56
CA LEU A 145 40.19 -9.38 7.93
C LEU A 145 39.15 -8.55 8.65
N ALA A 146 39.19 -7.22 8.52
CA ALA A 146 38.17 -6.33 9.09
C ALA A 146 36.79 -6.59 8.48
N SER A 147 36.71 -6.89 7.17
CA SER A 147 35.45 -7.26 6.50
C SER A 147 34.90 -8.59 7.00
N LEU A 148 35.77 -9.58 7.22
CA LEU A 148 35.39 -10.89 7.76
C LEU A 148 34.86 -10.75 9.19
N GLU A 149 35.58 -10.01 10.03
CA GLU A 149 35.19 -9.75 11.42
C GLU A 149 33.86 -8.99 11.50
N ARG A 150 33.67 -8.00 10.62
CA ARG A 150 32.38 -7.30 10.52
C ARG A 150 31.25 -8.26 10.16
N LYS A 151 31.44 -9.09 9.12
CA LYS A 151 30.43 -10.11 8.74
C LYS A 151 30.11 -11.08 9.85
N ARG A 152 31.12 -11.47 10.63
CA ARG A 152 30.94 -12.35 11.77
C ARG A 152 30.10 -11.71 12.88
N ARG A 153 30.38 -10.44 13.20
CA ARG A 153 29.58 -9.66 14.15
C ARG A 153 28.15 -9.46 13.66
N GLU A 154 27.96 -9.06 12.40
CA GLU A 154 26.65 -8.91 11.78
C GLU A 154 25.84 -10.23 11.81
N ALA A 155 26.48 -11.36 11.58
CA ALA A 155 25.82 -12.67 11.66
C ALA A 155 25.36 -13.00 13.09
N VAL A 156 26.21 -12.76 14.10
CA VAL A 156 25.85 -12.97 15.51
C VAL A 156 24.72 -12.03 15.95
N GLU A 157 24.79 -10.77 15.57
CA GLU A 157 23.77 -9.77 15.89
C GLU A 157 22.43 -10.13 15.24
N MET A 158 22.44 -10.57 14.00
CA MET A 158 21.24 -11.04 13.29
C MET A 158 20.59 -12.23 14.03
N GLU A 159 21.36 -13.22 14.48
CA GLU A 159 20.83 -14.37 15.24
C GLU A 159 20.19 -13.93 16.57
N ILE A 160 20.79 -12.96 17.27
CA ILE A 160 20.21 -12.38 18.48
C ILE A 160 18.85 -11.74 18.18
N TRP A 161 18.74 -10.94 17.14
CA TRP A 161 17.48 -10.28 16.77
C TRP A 161 16.41 -11.29 16.33
N VAL A 162 16.78 -12.32 15.58
CA VAL A 162 15.88 -13.42 15.20
C VAL A 162 15.34 -14.10 16.45
N SER A 163 16.22 -14.46 17.40
CA SER A 163 15.84 -15.10 18.66
C SER A 163 14.91 -14.20 19.50
N GLN A 164 15.21 -12.92 19.60
CA GLN A 164 14.38 -11.93 20.28
C GLN A 164 12.98 -11.85 19.70
N LEU A 165 12.86 -11.68 18.39
CA LEU A 165 11.55 -11.62 17.71
C LEU A 165 10.73 -12.89 17.94
N LYS A 166 11.35 -14.06 17.81
CA LYS A 166 10.68 -15.36 18.06
C LYS A 166 10.25 -15.55 19.51
N SER A 167 10.92 -14.92 20.46
CA SER A 167 10.57 -14.94 21.89
C SER A 167 9.63 -13.82 22.34
N GLY A 168 9.11 -13.01 21.39
CA GLY A 168 8.20 -11.92 21.69
C GLY A 168 8.88 -10.66 22.25
N VAL A 169 10.14 -10.45 21.91
CA VAL A 169 10.91 -9.26 22.31
C VAL A 169 11.27 -8.46 21.06
N LEU A 170 10.86 -7.19 21.02
CA LEU A 170 11.22 -6.30 19.93
C LEU A 170 12.66 -5.80 20.07
N PRO A 171 13.57 -6.13 19.12
CA PRO A 171 14.94 -5.60 19.16
C PRO A 171 14.95 -4.08 19.14
N GLU A 172 15.78 -3.46 19.98
CA GLU A 172 15.85 -1.99 20.09
C GLU A 172 16.24 -1.32 18.76
N ALA A 173 17.12 -1.96 18.00
CA ALA A 173 17.53 -1.50 16.68
C ALA A 173 16.36 -1.45 15.65
N MET A 174 15.29 -2.20 15.87
CA MET A 174 14.14 -2.23 14.98
C MET A 174 13.06 -1.21 15.32
N ARG A 175 12.99 -0.72 16.60
CA ARG A 175 11.95 0.21 17.05
C ARG A 175 11.76 1.45 16.18
N PRO A 176 12.82 2.18 15.79
CA PRO A 176 12.66 3.37 14.94
C PRO A 176 12.30 3.03 13.49
N HIS A 177 12.38 1.76 13.09
CA HIS A 177 12.20 1.31 11.72
C HIS A 177 10.95 0.45 11.50
N ILE A 178 10.06 0.31 12.50
CA ILE A 178 8.87 -0.57 12.43
C ILE A 178 8.05 -0.30 11.17
N ASN A 179 7.67 0.94 10.90
CA ASN A 179 6.87 1.29 9.73
C ASN A 179 7.61 0.99 8.41
N GLN A 180 8.92 1.26 8.36
CA GLN A 180 9.73 0.93 7.19
C GLN A 180 9.80 -0.57 6.97
N LEU A 181 10.03 -1.36 8.02
CA LEU A 181 10.13 -2.82 7.95
C LEU A 181 8.80 -3.47 7.55
N LEU A 182 7.67 -2.93 8.04
CA LEU A 182 6.34 -3.45 7.73
C LEU A 182 5.87 -3.12 6.31
N TYR A 183 6.12 -1.89 5.84
CA TYR A 183 5.45 -1.40 4.64
C TYR A 183 6.37 -1.19 3.43
N LYS A 184 7.63 -0.80 3.65
CA LYS A 184 8.62 -0.54 2.57
C LYS A 184 10.03 -0.98 2.99
N PRO A 185 10.24 -2.30 3.26
CA PRO A 185 11.53 -2.77 3.74
C PRO A 185 12.62 -2.61 2.68
N ASP A 186 13.76 -2.05 3.09
CA ASP A 186 15.01 -2.22 2.34
C ASP A 186 15.61 -3.57 2.69
N ARG A 187 15.39 -4.56 1.82
CA ARG A 187 15.84 -5.96 1.98
C ARG A 187 17.36 -6.13 2.06
N ASN A 188 18.13 -5.09 1.74
CA ASN A 188 19.60 -5.14 1.85
C ASN A 188 20.08 -4.90 3.28
N THR A 189 19.26 -4.30 4.14
CA THR A 189 19.62 -4.01 5.53
C THR A 189 19.66 -5.27 6.39
N LEU A 190 20.52 -5.26 7.42
CA LEU A 190 20.66 -6.38 8.33
C LEU A 190 19.36 -6.64 9.12
N ILE A 191 18.68 -5.56 9.54
CA ILE A 191 17.40 -5.66 10.27
C ILE A 191 16.30 -6.30 9.42
N ALA A 192 16.20 -5.96 8.11
CA ALA A 192 15.22 -6.57 7.22
C ALA A 192 15.52 -8.07 6.99
N LYS A 193 16.79 -8.45 6.82
CA LYS A 193 17.21 -9.86 6.72
C LYS A 193 16.90 -10.65 7.99
N ALA A 194 17.08 -10.04 9.16
CA ALA A 194 16.70 -10.66 10.43
C ALA A 194 15.17 -10.90 10.51
N CYS A 195 14.37 -9.93 10.06
CA CYS A 195 12.91 -10.08 9.97
C CYS A 195 12.52 -11.24 9.02
N GLU A 196 13.07 -11.27 7.80
CA GLU A 196 12.81 -12.34 6.83
C GLU A 196 13.17 -13.72 7.40
N LYS A 197 14.30 -13.83 8.09
CA LYS A 197 14.74 -15.07 8.74
C LYS A 197 13.82 -15.47 9.89
N ALA A 198 13.40 -14.51 10.73
CA ALA A 198 12.47 -14.79 11.84
C ALA A 198 11.11 -15.29 11.32
N VAL A 199 10.58 -14.68 10.24
CA VAL A 199 9.37 -15.14 9.55
C VAL A 199 9.53 -16.57 9.02
N ALA A 200 10.64 -16.85 8.33
CA ALA A 200 10.91 -18.19 7.77
C ALA A 200 11.02 -19.29 8.85
N GLU A 201 11.60 -18.96 10.00
CA GLU A 201 11.81 -19.92 11.10
C GLU A 201 10.60 -20.08 12.03
N SER A 202 9.78 -19.05 12.20
CA SER A 202 8.60 -19.10 13.08
C SER A 202 7.34 -19.60 12.37
N GLY A 203 7.25 -19.42 11.04
CA GLY A 203 6.04 -19.66 10.26
C GLY A 203 4.95 -18.59 10.45
N GLN A 204 5.22 -17.57 11.26
CA GLN A 204 4.33 -16.40 11.47
C GLN A 204 4.67 -15.30 10.46
N ASN A 205 3.71 -14.44 10.14
CA ASN A 205 4.00 -13.25 9.35
C ASN A 205 4.68 -12.15 10.20
N LEU A 206 5.33 -11.18 9.56
CA LEU A 206 6.06 -10.13 10.26
C LEU A 206 5.18 -9.24 11.17
N PRO A 207 3.96 -8.82 10.77
CA PRO A 207 3.04 -8.11 11.65
C PRO A 207 2.70 -8.88 12.92
N GLU A 208 2.46 -10.20 12.83
CA GLU A 208 2.19 -11.05 14.01
C GLU A 208 3.38 -11.10 14.97
N LEU A 209 4.60 -11.28 14.43
CA LEU A 209 5.82 -11.25 15.24
C LEU A 209 6.02 -9.91 15.94
N PHE A 210 5.80 -8.80 15.24
CA PHE A 210 5.91 -7.47 15.83
C PHE A 210 4.82 -7.21 16.87
N HIS A 211 3.60 -7.71 16.65
CA HIS A 211 2.53 -7.63 17.63
C HIS A 211 2.89 -8.41 18.90
N ALA A 212 3.32 -9.66 18.75
CA ALA A 212 3.77 -10.49 19.88
C ALA A 212 4.95 -9.84 20.64
N ALA A 213 5.82 -9.12 19.92
CA ALA A 213 6.95 -8.38 20.50
C ALA A 213 6.57 -7.01 21.11
N GLY A 214 5.28 -6.65 21.12
CA GLY A 214 4.77 -5.45 21.78
C GLY A 214 4.92 -4.16 20.98
N ALA A 215 5.00 -4.21 19.66
CA ALA A 215 5.06 -3.02 18.80
C ALA A 215 3.85 -2.10 18.96
N TRP A 216 2.67 -2.66 19.28
CA TRP A 216 1.42 -1.95 19.56
C TRP A 216 0.95 -2.13 21.01
N SER A 217 1.87 -2.10 21.96
CA SER A 217 1.55 -2.32 23.40
C SER A 217 0.61 -1.27 24.01
N HIS A 218 0.37 -0.15 23.35
CA HIS A 218 -0.61 0.86 23.77
C HIS A 218 -2.08 0.42 23.56
N HIS A 219 -2.35 -0.57 22.73
CA HIS A 219 -3.71 -1.11 22.47
C HIS A 219 -4.06 -2.29 23.41
N ARG A 220 -3.71 -2.24 24.69
CA ARG A 220 -3.94 -3.36 25.62
C ARG A 220 -5.43 -3.65 25.86
N SER A 221 -6.29 -2.63 25.88
CA SER A 221 -7.73 -2.74 26.06
C SER A 221 -8.47 -3.24 24.82
N ALA A 222 -7.92 -3.00 23.64
CA ALA A 222 -8.49 -3.35 22.34
C ALA A 222 -7.42 -3.99 21.43
N PRO A 223 -7.05 -5.26 21.63
CA PRO A 223 -5.94 -5.90 20.89
C PRO A 223 -6.10 -5.87 19.36
N HIS A 224 -7.34 -5.92 18.84
CA HIS A 224 -7.63 -5.82 17.42
C HIS A 224 -7.22 -4.45 16.82
N MET A 225 -7.05 -3.42 17.65
CA MET A 225 -6.57 -2.12 17.18
C MET A 225 -5.12 -2.14 16.67
N ALA A 226 -4.33 -3.13 17.07
CA ALA A 226 -3.01 -3.34 16.47
C ALA A 226 -3.12 -3.73 14.99
N GLN A 227 -4.10 -4.58 14.65
CA GLN A 227 -4.39 -4.96 13.27
C GLN A 227 -5.03 -3.80 12.49
N HIS A 228 -5.90 -3.01 13.13
CA HIS A 228 -6.43 -1.78 12.56
C HIS A 228 -5.30 -0.83 12.15
N ASP A 229 -4.39 -0.51 13.08
CA ASP A 229 -3.26 0.38 12.84
C ASP A 229 -2.31 -0.16 11.78
N PHE A 230 -2.15 -1.48 11.69
CA PHE A 230 -1.37 -2.09 10.61
C PHE A 230 -1.97 -1.77 9.24
N HIS A 231 -3.29 -1.93 9.05
CA HIS A 231 -3.95 -1.66 7.78
C HIS A 231 -3.95 -0.17 7.43
N VAL A 232 -4.23 0.69 8.41
CA VAL A 232 -4.16 2.15 8.24
C VAL A 232 -2.72 2.56 7.91
N GLY A 233 -1.72 2.06 8.65
CA GLY A 233 -0.31 2.36 8.41
C GLY A 233 0.18 1.92 7.02
N LYS A 234 -0.28 0.76 6.54
CA LYS A 234 -0.01 0.28 5.18
C LYS A 234 -0.54 1.28 4.14
N PHE A 235 -1.79 1.66 4.27
CA PHE A 235 -2.42 2.65 3.39
C PHE A 235 -1.70 3.99 3.42
N LEU A 236 -1.40 4.51 4.62
CA LEU A 236 -0.68 5.78 4.80
C LEU A 236 0.72 5.74 4.18
N SER A 237 1.44 4.64 4.33
CA SER A 237 2.80 4.50 3.77
C SER A 237 2.81 4.55 2.24
N GLU A 238 1.73 4.10 1.60
CA GLU A 238 1.59 4.05 0.15
C GLU A 238 1.12 5.39 -0.43
N TYR A 239 0.03 5.94 0.12
CA TYR A 239 -0.65 7.12 -0.43
C TYR A 239 -0.26 8.43 0.24
N PHE A 240 0.25 8.40 1.47
CA PHE A 240 0.66 9.57 2.25
C PHE A 240 2.09 9.44 2.79
N PRO A 241 3.09 9.17 1.94
CA PRO A 241 4.46 8.89 2.40
C PRO A 241 5.14 10.06 3.11
N LYS A 242 4.61 11.28 2.95
CA LYS A 242 5.07 12.49 3.65
C LYS A 242 4.28 12.80 4.92
N GLY A 243 3.39 11.88 5.34
CA GLY A 243 2.47 12.06 6.45
C GLY A 243 1.17 12.76 6.06
N THR A 244 0.24 12.79 7.02
CA THR A 244 -1.09 13.39 6.86
C THR A 244 -1.17 14.82 7.36
N THR A 245 -0.15 15.31 8.07
CA THR A 245 -0.06 16.70 8.54
C THR A 245 0.86 17.50 7.62
N PRO A 246 0.55 18.78 7.33
CA PRO A 246 1.44 19.64 6.57
C PRO A 246 2.80 19.79 7.26
N ALA A 247 3.89 19.71 6.47
CA ALA A 247 5.25 19.88 7.01
C ALA A 247 5.60 21.35 7.33
N VAL A 248 4.81 22.30 6.82
CA VAL A 248 4.97 23.74 6.98
C VAL A 248 3.61 24.37 7.22
N GLU A 249 3.58 25.54 7.89
CA GLU A 249 2.37 26.31 8.06
C GLU A 249 1.83 26.75 6.68
N LEU A 250 0.56 26.48 6.43
CA LEU A 250 -0.10 26.79 5.16
C LEU A 250 -0.94 28.05 5.28
N THR A 251 -0.63 29.04 4.46
CA THR A 251 -1.34 30.34 4.48
C THR A 251 -2.64 30.27 3.67
N VAL A 252 -3.73 30.61 4.33
CA VAL A 252 -5.07 30.75 3.73
C VAL A 252 -5.51 32.19 3.89
N THR A 253 -5.86 32.86 2.77
CA THR A 253 -6.23 34.28 2.78
C THR A 253 -7.69 34.43 2.38
N PRO A 254 -8.56 34.97 3.24
CA PRO A 254 -9.95 35.25 2.87
C PRO A 254 -10.04 36.19 1.66
N PRO A 255 -10.96 35.93 0.70
CA PRO A 255 -11.17 36.82 -0.42
C PRO A 255 -11.78 38.16 0.05
N SER A 256 -11.44 39.23 -0.64
CA SER A 256 -11.95 40.56 -0.37
C SER A 256 -12.84 41.05 -1.53
N ASN A 257 -13.75 41.97 -1.23
CA ASN A 257 -14.57 42.69 -2.23
C ASN A 257 -15.52 41.80 -3.07
N LEU A 258 -16.03 40.70 -2.49
CA LEU A 258 -17.09 39.93 -3.14
C LEU A 258 -18.45 40.65 -2.97
N PRO A 259 -19.33 40.62 -3.98
CA PRO A 259 -20.71 41.06 -3.81
C PRO A 259 -21.41 40.16 -2.77
N CYS A 260 -22.29 40.75 -1.97
CA CYS A 260 -23.09 40.01 -0.99
C CYS A 260 -24.52 39.86 -1.51
N THR A 261 -25.04 38.64 -1.48
CA THR A 261 -26.48 38.41 -1.72
C THR A 261 -27.29 38.68 -0.44
N SER A 262 -28.51 39.15 -0.59
CA SER A 262 -29.45 39.30 0.55
C SER A 262 -30.19 38.03 0.93
N LEU A 263 -29.97 36.95 0.19
CA LEU A 263 -30.60 35.65 0.46
C LEU A 263 -29.94 34.99 1.66
N ARG A 264 -30.72 34.17 2.35
CA ARG A 264 -30.26 33.35 3.47
C ARG A 264 -30.03 31.92 2.97
N GLY A 265 -28.81 31.42 3.17
CA GLY A 265 -28.44 30.05 2.84
C GLY A 265 -28.68 29.09 4.00
N TYR A 266 -28.97 27.83 3.69
CA TYR A 266 -28.98 26.72 4.66
C TYR A 266 -28.40 25.45 4.01
N SER A 267 -27.60 24.72 4.76
CA SER A 267 -27.05 23.43 4.32
C SER A 267 -27.87 22.26 4.84
N ILE A 268 -27.68 21.09 4.26
CA ILE A 268 -28.29 19.83 4.71
C ILE A 268 -27.19 18.78 4.76
N ASP A 269 -26.79 18.40 5.97
CA ASP A 269 -25.63 17.55 6.20
C ASP A 269 -25.86 16.53 7.32
N ASP A 270 -25.01 15.51 7.38
CA ASP A 270 -24.94 14.61 8.53
C ASP A 270 -24.46 15.35 9.79
N ALA A 271 -24.82 14.84 10.97
CA ALA A 271 -24.52 15.50 12.24
C ALA A 271 -23.03 15.77 12.48
N ALA A 272 -22.16 14.88 12.02
CA ALA A 272 -20.71 14.96 12.20
C ALA A 272 -19.97 15.71 11.07
N THR A 273 -20.69 16.21 10.05
CA THR A 273 -20.08 16.89 8.91
C THR A 273 -19.51 18.23 9.31
N ILE A 274 -18.20 18.43 9.05
CA ILE A 274 -17.47 19.69 9.22
C ILE A 274 -17.02 20.30 7.88
N GLU A 275 -16.92 19.50 6.82
CA GLU A 275 -16.62 19.92 5.44
C GLU A 275 -17.95 20.17 4.71
N ILE A 276 -18.60 21.30 5.00
CA ILE A 276 -19.89 21.66 4.41
C ILE A 276 -19.63 22.35 3.08
N ASP A 277 -19.84 21.58 2.01
CA ASP A 277 -19.56 22.02 0.62
C ASP A 277 -20.72 22.79 -0.01
N ASP A 278 -21.98 22.49 0.32
CA ASP A 278 -23.14 22.99 -0.38
C ASP A 278 -24.24 23.53 0.57
N ALA A 279 -24.93 24.55 0.09
CA ALA A 279 -26.07 25.14 0.75
C ALA A 279 -27.12 25.57 -0.29
N PHE A 280 -28.33 25.77 0.17
CA PHE A 280 -29.47 26.19 -0.64
C PHE A 280 -30.04 27.52 -0.17
N SER A 281 -30.67 28.23 -1.09
CA SER A 281 -31.56 29.33 -0.77
C SER A 281 -32.84 29.22 -1.60
N PHE A 282 -33.93 29.75 -1.08
CA PHE A 282 -35.23 29.71 -1.73
C PHE A 282 -35.85 31.12 -1.77
N GLN A 283 -36.34 31.52 -2.93
CA GLN A 283 -37.06 32.79 -3.09
C GLN A 283 -38.27 32.60 -4.01
N GLN A 284 -39.45 32.90 -3.47
CA GLN A 284 -40.65 33.06 -4.29
C GLN A 284 -40.63 34.48 -4.90
N LEU A 285 -40.37 34.60 -6.21
CA LEU A 285 -40.31 35.91 -6.88
C LEU A 285 -41.69 36.50 -7.11
N ASP A 286 -42.63 35.66 -7.55
CA ASP A 286 -44.04 36.01 -7.74
C ASP A 286 -44.90 34.74 -7.74
N ALA A 287 -46.18 34.85 -8.09
CA ALA A 287 -47.10 33.71 -8.10
C ALA A 287 -46.69 32.57 -9.05
N SER A 288 -45.91 32.88 -10.09
CA SER A 288 -45.55 31.95 -11.18
C SER A 288 -44.07 31.53 -11.16
N ARG A 289 -43.21 32.18 -10.36
CA ARG A 289 -41.76 31.96 -10.45
C ARG A 289 -41.11 31.76 -9.09
N ILE A 290 -40.31 30.72 -9.03
CA ILE A 290 -39.48 30.36 -7.86
C ILE A 290 -38.03 30.38 -8.32
N GLU A 291 -37.16 31.03 -7.56
CA GLU A 291 -35.70 30.96 -7.75
C GLU A 291 -35.09 30.13 -6.59
N ILE A 292 -34.34 29.10 -6.95
CA ILE A 292 -33.55 28.28 -5.99
C ILE A 292 -32.10 28.58 -6.23
N GLY A 293 -31.39 29.02 -5.19
CA GLY A 293 -29.95 29.15 -5.18
C GLY A 293 -29.29 27.84 -4.71
N ILE A 294 -28.26 27.39 -5.41
CA ILE A 294 -27.37 26.32 -5.04
C ILE A 294 -26.00 26.94 -4.85
N HIS A 295 -25.49 26.95 -3.63
CA HIS A 295 -24.31 27.68 -3.22
C HIS A 295 -23.21 26.71 -2.82
N ILE A 296 -22.09 26.71 -3.55
CA ILE A 296 -20.96 25.83 -3.28
C ILE A 296 -19.83 26.63 -2.65
N ALA A 297 -19.32 26.13 -1.51
CA ALA A 297 -18.15 26.67 -0.83
C ALA A 297 -17.02 26.96 -1.83
N ALA A 298 -16.38 28.11 -1.71
CA ALA A 298 -15.39 28.56 -2.70
C ALA A 298 -13.94 28.55 -2.17
N PRO A 299 -13.36 27.37 -1.80
CA PRO A 299 -11.97 27.30 -1.35
C PRO A 299 -10.98 27.83 -2.39
N ALA A 300 -11.30 27.76 -3.68
CA ALA A 300 -10.48 28.31 -4.77
C ALA A 300 -10.20 29.82 -4.64
N LEU A 301 -11.00 30.54 -3.86
CA LEU A 301 -10.81 31.99 -3.62
C LEU A 301 -9.82 32.26 -2.46
N TYR A 302 -9.49 31.27 -1.65
CA TYR A 302 -8.64 31.43 -0.46
C TYR A 302 -7.17 31.17 -0.72
N PHE A 303 -6.82 30.45 -1.78
CA PHE A 303 -5.46 30.15 -2.15
C PHE A 303 -5.29 29.98 -3.66
N ALA A 304 -4.15 30.43 -4.17
CA ALA A 304 -3.83 30.34 -5.58
C ALA A 304 -3.52 28.89 -6.01
N ALA A 305 -3.69 28.60 -7.29
CA ALA A 305 -3.13 27.41 -7.90
C ALA A 305 -1.60 27.39 -7.75
N ASP A 306 -1.05 26.20 -7.64
CA ASP A 306 0.39 25.93 -7.41
C ASP A 306 0.95 26.52 -6.08
N SER A 307 0.09 27.04 -5.18
CA SER A 307 0.48 27.38 -3.81
C SER A 307 0.79 26.12 -3.00
N ALA A 308 1.36 26.29 -1.81
CA ALA A 308 1.63 25.16 -0.90
C ALA A 308 0.34 24.42 -0.49
N VAL A 309 -0.78 25.14 -0.28
CA VAL A 309 -2.10 24.55 -0.01
C VAL A 309 -2.60 23.75 -1.21
N ASP A 310 -2.47 24.31 -2.42
CA ASP A 310 -2.87 23.61 -3.64
C ASP A 310 -2.02 22.35 -3.90
N ALA A 311 -0.70 22.44 -3.70
CA ALA A 311 0.20 21.30 -3.82
C ALA A 311 -0.14 20.18 -2.81
N TYR A 312 -0.55 20.57 -1.59
CA TYR A 312 -1.02 19.64 -0.57
C TYR A 312 -2.32 18.95 -1.02
N ALA A 313 -3.33 19.70 -1.47
CA ALA A 313 -4.59 19.16 -1.96
C ALA A 313 -4.39 18.25 -3.19
N LYS A 314 -3.56 18.69 -4.15
CA LYS A 314 -3.21 17.93 -5.35
C LYS A 314 -2.51 16.60 -5.03
N SER A 315 -1.70 16.57 -3.98
CA SER A 315 -1.02 15.31 -3.57
C SER A 315 -1.98 14.28 -2.98
N ARG A 316 -3.17 14.70 -2.55
CA ARG A 316 -4.19 13.86 -1.91
C ARG A 316 -5.35 13.52 -2.82
N LEU A 317 -5.72 14.41 -3.72
CA LEU A 317 -6.80 14.32 -4.69
C LEU A 317 -8.21 14.23 -4.10
N SER A 318 -8.42 13.56 -2.98
CA SER A 318 -9.71 13.45 -2.31
C SER A 318 -9.55 13.26 -0.81
N THR A 319 -10.55 13.66 -0.02
CA THR A 319 -10.73 13.22 1.36
C THR A 319 -10.99 11.72 1.37
N VAL A 320 -10.32 11.01 2.28
CA VAL A 320 -10.52 9.58 2.52
C VAL A 320 -11.39 9.42 3.76
N TYR A 321 -12.53 8.79 3.62
CA TYR A 321 -13.40 8.44 4.74
C TYR A 321 -13.26 6.96 5.06
N TYR A 322 -13.20 6.62 6.33
CA TYR A 322 -13.29 5.24 6.79
C TYR A 322 -13.88 5.22 8.20
N PRO A 323 -14.45 4.11 8.66
CA PRO A 323 -15.13 4.07 9.95
C PRO A 323 -14.27 4.61 11.10
N GLY A 324 -14.82 5.55 11.85
CA GLY A 324 -14.15 6.19 13.00
C GLY A 324 -13.17 7.31 12.65
N SER A 325 -12.84 7.57 11.35
CA SER A 325 -11.85 8.60 11.01
C SER A 325 -11.95 9.10 9.57
N LYS A 326 -11.19 10.14 9.27
CA LYS A 326 -11.00 10.66 7.90
C LYS A 326 -9.62 11.29 7.73
N ILE A 327 -9.17 11.38 6.49
CA ILE A 327 -7.96 12.11 6.07
C ILE A 327 -8.41 13.17 5.07
N THR A 328 -8.41 14.42 5.47
CA THR A 328 -8.92 15.53 4.66
C THR A 328 -8.04 15.83 3.45
N MET A 329 -8.64 16.22 2.33
CA MET A 329 -7.92 16.69 1.14
C MET A 329 -7.23 18.03 1.40
N LEU A 330 -7.95 18.96 1.98
CA LEU A 330 -7.42 20.26 2.38
C LEU A 330 -6.89 20.22 3.82
N PRO A 331 -5.94 21.09 4.18
CA PRO A 331 -5.56 21.28 5.57
C PRO A 331 -6.73 21.86 6.38
N ASP A 332 -6.74 21.59 7.69
CA ASP A 332 -7.85 21.94 8.57
C ASP A 332 -8.14 23.44 8.56
N GLU A 333 -7.12 24.28 8.47
CA GLU A 333 -7.26 25.74 8.39
C GLU A 333 -8.00 26.17 7.12
N ALA A 334 -7.76 25.49 6.00
CA ALA A 334 -8.45 25.78 4.74
C ALA A 334 -9.90 25.28 4.76
N VAL A 335 -10.15 24.14 5.38
CA VAL A 335 -11.51 23.62 5.61
C VAL A 335 -12.29 24.58 6.50
N GLU A 336 -11.78 24.96 7.67
CA GLU A 336 -12.45 25.87 8.61
C GLU A 336 -12.71 27.26 8.02
N ALA A 337 -11.78 27.74 7.18
CA ALA A 337 -11.96 29.04 6.50
C ALA A 337 -13.06 29.03 5.45
N ALA A 338 -13.18 27.93 4.66
CA ALA A 338 -14.02 27.89 3.47
C ALA A 338 -15.34 27.12 3.66
N THR A 339 -15.50 26.32 4.73
CA THR A 339 -16.74 25.57 5.01
C THR A 339 -17.94 26.48 5.23
N LEU A 340 -19.12 26.07 4.78
CA LEU A 340 -20.37 26.85 4.89
C LEU A 340 -20.95 26.72 6.30
N LYS A 341 -20.38 27.46 7.25
CA LYS A 341 -20.70 27.37 8.67
C LYS A 341 -21.83 28.32 9.05
N GLU A 342 -22.79 27.82 9.82
CA GLU A 342 -23.92 28.59 10.37
C GLU A 342 -23.46 29.88 11.05
N GLY A 343 -24.18 30.99 10.79
CA GLY A 343 -23.93 32.30 11.36
C GLY A 343 -22.80 33.08 10.69
N ARG A 344 -22.28 32.61 9.54
CA ARG A 344 -21.17 33.27 8.81
C ARG A 344 -21.56 33.69 7.41
N ASP A 345 -20.93 34.76 6.94
CA ASP A 345 -20.97 35.18 5.54
C ASP A 345 -19.85 34.42 4.82
N CYS A 346 -20.24 33.48 3.95
CA CYS A 346 -19.33 32.54 3.30
C CYS A 346 -19.17 32.87 1.82
N PRO A 347 -17.95 32.97 1.28
CA PRO A 347 -17.66 33.01 -0.14
C PRO A 347 -18.12 31.75 -0.86
N VAL A 348 -18.89 31.93 -1.93
CA VAL A 348 -19.49 30.80 -2.68
C VAL A 348 -19.42 31.02 -4.19
N VAL A 349 -19.50 29.93 -4.94
CA VAL A 349 -19.95 29.92 -6.33
C VAL A 349 -21.40 29.50 -6.34
N SER A 350 -22.27 30.35 -6.79
CA SER A 350 -23.73 30.13 -6.78
C SER A 350 -24.26 29.83 -8.17
N LEU A 351 -25.17 28.84 -8.24
CA LEU A 351 -26.08 28.64 -9.37
C LEU A 351 -27.47 29.01 -8.94
N TYR A 352 -28.09 29.98 -9.57
CA TYR A 352 -29.48 30.35 -9.39
C TYR A 352 -30.32 29.73 -10.50
N ALA A 353 -31.27 28.89 -10.14
CA ALA A 353 -32.16 28.20 -11.05
C ALA A 353 -33.58 28.76 -10.90
N LEU A 354 -34.10 29.33 -11.97
CA LEU A 354 -35.45 29.89 -12.04
C LEU A 354 -36.41 28.78 -12.52
N PHE A 355 -37.46 28.56 -11.77
CA PHE A 355 -38.52 27.58 -12.06
C PHE A 355 -39.88 28.23 -12.23
N ASP A 356 -40.67 27.69 -13.14
CA ASP A 356 -42.10 27.94 -13.19
C ASP A 356 -42.81 27.20 -12.06
N SER A 357 -43.51 27.90 -11.19
CA SER A 357 -44.12 27.37 -9.97
C SER A 357 -45.30 26.42 -10.21
N THR A 358 -45.88 26.39 -11.40
CA THR A 358 -47.01 25.53 -11.76
C THR A 358 -46.54 24.20 -12.34
N SER A 359 -45.59 24.26 -13.25
CA SER A 359 -45.07 23.05 -13.96
C SER A 359 -43.79 22.48 -13.35
N ASN A 360 -43.19 23.18 -12.39
CA ASN A 360 -41.85 22.90 -11.84
C ASN A 360 -40.77 22.78 -12.94
N ALA A 361 -40.98 23.49 -14.08
CA ALA A 361 -40.02 23.47 -15.18
C ALA A 361 -38.89 24.47 -14.95
N LEU A 362 -37.66 24.05 -15.22
CA LEU A 362 -36.51 24.94 -15.27
C LEU A 362 -36.70 25.93 -16.42
N VAL A 363 -36.68 27.22 -16.12
CA VAL A 363 -36.82 28.31 -17.08
C VAL A 363 -35.46 28.83 -17.54
N SER A 364 -34.59 29.10 -16.57
CA SER A 364 -33.24 29.63 -16.85
C SER A 364 -32.33 29.41 -15.65
N VAL A 365 -31.01 29.50 -15.90
CA VAL A 365 -29.99 29.49 -14.86
C VAL A 365 -29.06 30.68 -15.02
N ARG A 366 -28.51 31.16 -13.90
CA ARG A 366 -27.41 32.13 -13.85
C ARG A 366 -26.40 31.73 -12.78
N SER A 367 -25.16 32.15 -12.94
CA SER A 367 -24.12 31.88 -11.95
C SER A 367 -23.52 33.18 -11.41
N ALA A 368 -23.08 33.14 -10.15
CA ALA A 368 -22.42 34.27 -9.48
C ALA A 368 -21.25 33.76 -8.61
N VAL A 369 -20.29 34.67 -8.38
CA VAL A 369 -19.24 34.51 -7.36
C VAL A 369 -19.48 35.61 -6.33
N GLU A 370 -19.86 35.22 -5.12
CA GLU A 370 -20.40 36.13 -4.12
C GLU A 370 -20.24 35.63 -2.68
N GLN A 371 -20.73 36.40 -1.72
CA GLN A 371 -20.90 35.97 -0.33
C GLN A 371 -22.37 35.72 -0.01
N ILE A 372 -22.65 34.66 0.74
CA ILE A 372 -23.98 34.36 1.27
C ILE A 372 -23.93 34.18 2.77
N HIS A 373 -24.93 34.65 3.48
CA HIS A 373 -25.13 34.40 4.91
C HIS A 373 -25.71 33.01 5.12
N ILE A 374 -24.98 32.13 5.82
CA ILE A 374 -25.47 30.77 6.18
C ILE A 374 -26.30 30.89 7.47
N ALA A 375 -27.60 30.85 7.31
CA ALA A 375 -28.54 31.02 8.40
C ALA A 375 -28.66 29.78 9.27
N LYS A 376 -28.51 28.56 8.67
CA LYS A 376 -28.66 27.29 9.37
C LYS A 376 -27.86 26.18 8.70
N ASN A 377 -27.28 25.29 9.53
CA ASN A 377 -26.83 23.98 9.09
C ASN A 377 -27.84 22.92 9.58
N LEU A 378 -28.78 22.57 8.69
CA LEU A 378 -29.81 21.58 8.95
C LEU A 378 -29.20 20.19 9.02
N ARG A 379 -29.74 19.34 9.91
CA ARG A 379 -29.23 17.99 10.11
C ARG A 379 -30.17 16.96 9.49
N LEU A 380 -29.59 16.10 8.65
CA LEU A 380 -30.30 15.10 7.86
C LEU A 380 -31.23 14.24 8.72
N HIS A 381 -30.74 13.70 9.84
CA HIS A 381 -31.51 12.86 10.74
C HIS A 381 -32.68 13.62 11.41
N GLU A 382 -32.56 14.93 11.67
CA GLU A 382 -33.63 15.76 12.20
C GLU A 382 -34.69 16.03 11.15
N LEU A 383 -34.29 16.29 9.90
CA LEU A 383 -35.22 16.50 8.80
C LEU A 383 -36.03 15.25 8.47
N GLU A 384 -35.42 14.09 8.47
CA GLU A 384 -36.11 12.81 8.20
C GLU A 384 -37.20 12.44 9.22
N LEU A 385 -37.17 13.01 10.42
CA LEU A 385 -38.24 12.81 11.41
C LEU A 385 -39.58 13.41 10.99
N TRP A 386 -39.57 14.45 10.20
CA TRP A 386 -40.78 15.16 9.82
C TRP A 386 -40.97 15.36 8.31
N LEU A 387 -39.91 15.48 7.51
CA LEU A 387 -40.02 15.61 6.06
C LEU A 387 -40.18 14.23 5.40
N THR A 388 -41.34 13.63 5.63
CA THR A 388 -41.69 12.29 5.16
C THR A 388 -42.50 12.33 3.86
N ASP A 389 -42.65 11.20 3.18
CA ASP A 389 -43.45 11.09 1.95
C ASP A 389 -44.89 11.61 2.13
N SER A 390 -45.46 11.41 3.30
CA SER A 390 -46.82 11.91 3.61
C SER A 390 -46.90 13.43 3.68
N VAL A 391 -45.84 14.10 4.16
CA VAL A 391 -45.79 15.55 4.25
C VAL A 391 -45.56 16.16 2.87
N VAL A 392 -44.66 15.58 2.08
CA VAL A 392 -44.28 16.13 0.75
C VAL A 392 -45.29 15.77 -0.35
N SER A 393 -46.26 14.89 -0.08
CA SER A 393 -47.32 14.55 -1.04
C SER A 393 -48.27 15.74 -1.35
N ASP A 394 -48.33 16.73 -0.45
CA ASP A 394 -49.05 17.99 -0.67
C ASP A 394 -48.05 19.16 -0.80
N PRO A 395 -47.72 19.60 -2.00
CA PRO A 395 -46.77 20.68 -2.22
C PRO A 395 -47.26 22.05 -1.72
N THR A 396 -48.48 22.14 -1.26
CA THR A 396 -49.06 23.37 -0.66
C THR A 396 -49.07 23.32 0.89
N ALA A 397 -48.64 22.20 1.48
CA ALA A 397 -48.59 22.03 2.91
C ALA A 397 -47.77 23.14 3.58
N LYS A 398 -48.34 23.77 4.60
CA LYS A 398 -47.62 24.68 5.48
C LYS A 398 -46.97 23.89 6.59
N VAL A 399 -45.67 23.94 6.65
CA VAL A 399 -44.86 23.24 7.65
C VAL A 399 -44.33 24.30 8.62
N GLU A 400 -44.49 24.08 9.92
CA GLU A 400 -44.09 25.04 10.96
C GLU A 400 -42.58 25.08 11.20
N GLN A 401 -41.89 24.02 10.82
CA GLN A 401 -40.45 23.92 10.97
C GLN A 401 -39.75 24.98 10.08
N GLU A 402 -38.66 25.53 10.59
CA GLU A 402 -37.86 26.50 9.84
C GLU A 402 -37.42 25.91 8.48
N PHE A 403 -37.60 26.64 7.39
CA PHE A 403 -37.42 26.22 5.99
C PHE A 403 -38.35 25.05 5.54
N GLY A 404 -39.31 24.62 6.36
CA GLY A 404 -40.13 23.47 6.04
C GLY A 404 -41.01 23.66 4.79
N THR A 405 -41.63 24.80 4.63
CA THR A 405 -42.45 25.12 3.43
C THR A 405 -41.61 25.18 2.18
N GLU A 406 -40.39 25.73 2.26
CA GLU A 406 -39.41 25.75 1.17
C GLU A 406 -38.99 24.34 0.78
N LEU A 407 -38.67 23.50 1.74
CA LEU A 407 -38.22 22.12 1.50
C LEU A 407 -39.30 21.27 0.82
N VAL A 408 -40.58 21.43 1.20
CA VAL A 408 -41.71 20.75 0.51
C VAL A 408 -41.80 21.17 -0.95
N LYS A 409 -41.65 22.45 -1.25
CA LYS A 409 -41.65 22.96 -2.64
C LYS A 409 -40.42 22.51 -3.41
N MET A 410 -39.27 22.53 -2.77
CA MET A 410 -38.01 22.04 -3.36
C MET A 410 -38.11 20.54 -3.70
N PHE A 411 -38.75 19.74 -2.85
CA PHE A 411 -38.98 18.31 -3.15
C PHE A 411 -39.83 18.13 -4.42
N ALA A 412 -40.91 18.89 -4.57
CA ALA A 412 -41.76 18.82 -5.77
C ALA A 412 -40.97 19.19 -7.05
N ILE A 413 -40.09 20.20 -6.96
CA ILE A 413 -39.21 20.59 -8.07
C ILE A 413 -38.15 19.51 -8.33
N ALA A 414 -37.51 18.98 -7.28
CA ALA A 414 -36.51 17.90 -7.38
C ALA A 414 -37.10 16.64 -8.03
N THR A 415 -38.32 16.25 -7.65
CA THR A 415 -39.03 15.12 -8.27
C THR A 415 -39.27 15.38 -9.76
N ALA A 416 -39.70 16.59 -10.14
CA ALA A 416 -39.90 16.95 -11.54
C ALA A 416 -38.58 16.96 -12.35
N LEU A 417 -37.44 17.36 -11.74
CA LEU A 417 -36.12 17.25 -12.37
C LEU A 417 -35.72 15.80 -12.61
N LYS A 418 -35.93 14.93 -11.62
CA LYS A 418 -35.66 13.50 -11.67
C LYS A 418 -36.45 12.82 -12.80
N ASP A 419 -37.76 13.08 -12.85
CA ASP A 419 -38.65 12.52 -13.89
C ASP A 419 -38.20 12.93 -15.30
N ARG A 420 -37.83 14.18 -15.49
CA ARG A 420 -37.36 14.70 -16.79
C ARG A 420 -36.05 14.08 -17.23
N ARG A 421 -35.15 13.72 -16.31
CA ARG A 421 -33.91 13.02 -16.62
C ARG A 421 -34.14 11.56 -17.03
N GLY A 422 -35.30 10.98 -16.69
CA GLY A 422 -35.61 9.58 -16.95
C GLY A 422 -34.71 8.59 -16.18
N ALA A 423 -34.12 9.04 -15.07
CA ALA A 423 -33.26 8.19 -14.25
C ALA A 423 -34.10 7.11 -13.56
N LYS A 424 -33.61 5.86 -13.63
CA LYS A 424 -34.21 4.75 -12.87
C LYS A 424 -33.64 4.76 -11.45
N ASP A 425 -34.52 4.74 -10.46
CA ASP A 425 -34.11 4.59 -9.07
C ASP A 425 -33.48 3.23 -8.81
N ASN A 426 -32.32 3.23 -8.19
CA ASN A 426 -31.87 2.07 -7.43
C ASN A 426 -32.53 2.14 -6.03
N ILE A 427 -33.77 1.68 -5.93
CA ILE A 427 -34.63 1.78 -4.74
C ILE A 427 -34.05 0.98 -3.53
N ASP A 428 -33.10 0.08 -3.77
CA ASP A 428 -32.57 -0.84 -2.76
C ASP A 428 -31.15 -0.43 -2.25
N TYR A 429 -30.77 0.84 -2.33
CA TYR A 429 -29.47 1.26 -1.85
C TYR A 429 -29.55 1.61 -0.34
N VAL A 430 -28.81 0.83 0.46
CA VAL A 430 -28.71 1.00 1.90
C VAL A 430 -27.31 1.51 2.23
N ASP A 431 -27.24 2.60 2.97
CA ASP A 431 -25.99 3.06 3.59
C ASP A 431 -25.82 2.42 4.96
N TYR A 432 -24.58 2.23 5.35
CA TYR A 432 -24.23 1.74 6.68
C TYR A 432 -23.43 2.79 7.42
N ASN A 433 -23.84 3.08 8.63
CA ASN A 433 -23.14 3.98 9.52
C ASN A 433 -22.44 3.18 10.61
N PHE A 434 -21.24 3.61 10.95
CA PHE A 434 -20.37 2.99 11.95
C PHE A 434 -20.13 4.00 13.07
N ASP A 435 -20.53 3.66 14.28
CA ASP A 435 -20.24 4.43 15.49
C ASP A 435 -19.25 3.62 16.33
N ILE A 436 -18.05 4.17 16.50
CA ILE A 436 -16.93 3.50 17.15
C ILE A 436 -16.55 4.33 18.36
N ASP A 437 -16.40 3.69 19.51
CA ASP A 437 -15.96 4.38 20.72
C ASP A 437 -14.51 4.89 20.60
N GLU A 438 -14.11 5.82 21.46
CA GLU A 438 -12.80 6.47 21.41
C GLU A 438 -11.63 5.47 21.51
N ASP A 439 -11.82 4.39 22.25
CA ASP A 439 -10.80 3.35 22.46
C ASP A 439 -10.80 2.28 21.35
N GLY A 440 -11.76 2.32 20.44
CA GLY A 440 -11.93 1.30 19.40
C GLY A 440 -12.36 -0.07 19.96
N THR A 441 -12.90 -0.13 21.18
CA THR A 441 -13.31 -1.40 21.82
C THR A 441 -14.63 -1.89 21.28
N THR A 442 -15.56 -0.98 20.99
CA THR A 442 -16.91 -1.29 20.53
C THR A 442 -17.24 -0.57 19.23
N VAL A 443 -18.07 -1.20 18.42
CA VAL A 443 -18.65 -0.62 17.21
C VAL A 443 -20.15 -0.89 17.17
N ASN A 444 -20.94 0.14 16.85
CA ASN A 444 -22.34 -0.01 16.50
C ASN A 444 -22.49 0.21 15.00
N ILE A 445 -23.30 -0.63 14.36
CA ILE A 445 -23.56 -0.54 12.92
C ILE A 445 -25.06 -0.47 12.72
N TRP A 446 -25.52 0.55 12.01
CA TRP A 446 -26.92 0.67 11.66
C TRP A 446 -27.11 1.02 10.19
N GLN A 447 -28.25 0.62 9.66
CA GLN A 447 -28.63 0.86 8.28
C GLN A 447 -29.42 2.17 8.16
N ARG A 448 -29.17 2.89 7.08
CA ARG A 448 -30.00 3.99 6.61
C ARG A 448 -30.46 3.69 5.20
N VAL A 449 -31.78 3.58 5.02
CA VAL A 449 -32.36 3.40 3.67
C VAL A 449 -32.31 4.74 2.94
N ARG A 450 -31.67 4.76 1.77
CA ARG A 450 -31.63 5.94 0.90
C ARG A 450 -32.95 6.13 0.15
N GLY A 451 -33.17 7.37 -0.33
CA GLY A 451 -34.34 7.73 -1.13
C GLY A 451 -35.38 8.51 -0.36
N SER A 452 -35.03 9.02 0.85
CA SER A 452 -35.87 9.97 1.57
C SER A 452 -36.13 11.24 0.73
N PRO A 453 -37.18 12.01 1.02
CA PRO A 453 -37.41 13.31 0.40
C PRO A 453 -36.17 14.23 0.46
N VAL A 454 -35.45 14.20 1.58
CA VAL A 454 -34.23 15.01 1.78
C VAL A 454 -33.12 14.54 0.82
N ASP A 455 -32.89 13.23 0.70
CA ASP A 455 -31.93 12.67 -0.25
C ASP A 455 -32.24 13.12 -1.69
N THR A 456 -33.53 13.11 -2.05
CA THR A 456 -33.98 13.51 -3.38
C THR A 456 -33.69 14.99 -3.64
N ILE A 457 -33.98 15.88 -2.68
CA ILE A 457 -33.68 17.32 -2.78
C ILE A 457 -32.19 17.52 -3.03
N VAL A 458 -31.34 17.02 -2.14
CA VAL A 458 -29.89 17.24 -2.22
C VAL A 458 -29.32 16.66 -3.52
N ALA A 459 -29.66 15.41 -3.84
CA ALA A 459 -29.13 14.74 -5.04
C ALA A 459 -29.50 15.47 -6.33
N GLU A 460 -30.77 15.87 -6.51
CA GLU A 460 -31.23 16.49 -7.74
C GLU A 460 -30.66 17.90 -7.96
N PHE A 461 -30.55 18.69 -6.91
CA PHE A 461 -29.93 20.03 -7.04
C PHE A 461 -28.41 19.94 -7.24
N MET A 462 -27.73 18.95 -6.64
CA MET A 462 -26.31 18.71 -6.96
C MET A 462 -26.12 18.22 -8.40
N ILE A 463 -27.01 17.35 -8.90
CA ILE A 463 -26.98 16.93 -10.31
C ILE A 463 -27.23 18.12 -11.23
N LEU A 464 -28.21 18.95 -10.91
CA LEU A 464 -28.51 20.16 -11.68
C LEU A 464 -27.28 21.10 -11.75
N ALA A 465 -26.68 21.43 -10.61
CA ALA A 465 -25.51 22.30 -10.56
C ALA A 465 -24.34 21.75 -11.39
N ASN A 466 -23.97 20.50 -11.17
CA ASN A 466 -22.88 19.85 -11.89
C ASN A 466 -23.16 19.72 -13.41
N SER A 467 -24.43 19.54 -13.80
CA SER A 467 -24.84 19.46 -15.20
C SER A 467 -24.80 20.83 -15.89
N GLU A 468 -25.39 21.84 -15.27
CA GLU A 468 -25.45 23.20 -15.85
C GLU A 468 -24.06 23.84 -15.88
N TRP A 469 -23.22 23.68 -14.87
CA TRP A 469 -21.84 24.11 -14.92
C TRP A 469 -21.00 23.33 -15.91
N GLY A 470 -21.22 22.02 -16.06
CA GLY A 470 -20.59 21.23 -17.12
C GLY A 470 -20.96 21.74 -18.51
N LYS A 471 -22.23 22.06 -18.74
CA LYS A 471 -22.75 22.71 -19.96
C LYS A 471 -22.12 24.09 -20.16
N LEU A 472 -22.09 24.93 -19.14
CA LEU A 472 -21.51 26.27 -19.17
C LEU A 472 -20.04 26.25 -19.61
N LEU A 473 -19.23 25.36 -19.05
CA LEU A 473 -17.83 25.18 -19.45
C LEU A 473 -17.71 24.71 -20.91
N ALA A 474 -18.53 23.73 -21.34
CA ALA A 474 -18.51 23.17 -22.69
C ALA A 474 -18.90 24.20 -23.76
N GLU A 475 -19.99 24.92 -23.55
CA GLU A 475 -20.51 25.95 -24.49
C GLU A 475 -19.57 27.14 -24.66
N ASN A 476 -18.83 27.51 -23.60
CA ASN A 476 -17.83 28.58 -23.64
C ASN A 476 -16.43 28.10 -24.03
N ASN A 477 -16.27 26.81 -24.42
CA ASN A 477 -14.97 26.23 -24.76
C ASN A 477 -13.91 26.34 -23.65
N VAL A 478 -14.32 26.37 -22.39
CA VAL A 478 -13.46 26.36 -21.23
C VAL A 478 -13.16 24.90 -20.85
N ALA A 479 -11.91 24.61 -20.54
CA ALA A 479 -11.52 23.27 -20.11
C ALA A 479 -12.15 22.92 -18.76
N GLY A 480 -12.61 21.69 -18.60
CA GLY A 480 -13.13 21.14 -17.36
C GLY A 480 -12.83 19.65 -17.25
N ILE A 481 -13.06 19.09 -16.06
CA ILE A 481 -13.00 17.65 -15.80
C ILE A 481 -14.43 17.14 -15.60
N TYR A 482 -14.84 16.23 -16.48
CA TYR A 482 -16.19 15.67 -16.51
C TYR A 482 -16.15 14.23 -15.99
N ARG A 483 -17.21 13.83 -15.27
CA ARG A 483 -17.48 12.45 -14.93
C ARG A 483 -18.43 11.88 -15.99
N ALA A 484 -17.89 11.15 -16.94
CA ALA A 484 -18.66 10.54 -18.01
C ALA A 484 -19.01 9.07 -17.67
N GLN A 485 -20.19 8.63 -18.09
CA GLN A 485 -20.57 7.22 -18.01
C GLN A 485 -21.12 6.76 -19.36
N GLN A 486 -20.49 5.74 -19.91
CA GLN A 486 -20.92 5.09 -21.16
C GLN A 486 -20.86 3.57 -20.98
N ASN A 487 -21.88 2.85 -21.40
CA ASN A 487 -21.95 1.40 -21.27
C ASN A 487 -21.64 0.90 -19.84
N MET A 488 -22.22 1.53 -18.84
CA MET A 488 -22.04 1.25 -17.40
C MET A 488 -20.62 1.51 -16.85
N LYS A 489 -19.70 2.03 -17.67
CA LYS A 489 -18.35 2.39 -17.23
C LYS A 489 -18.25 3.88 -16.98
N THR A 490 -17.90 4.23 -15.76
CA THR A 490 -17.69 5.63 -15.33
C THR A 490 -16.21 5.95 -15.33
N ARG A 491 -15.85 7.17 -15.78
CA ARG A 491 -14.46 7.69 -15.76
C ARG A 491 -14.43 9.21 -15.71
N MET A 492 -13.33 9.74 -15.21
CA MET A 492 -12.99 11.16 -15.36
C MET A 492 -12.37 11.42 -16.74
N THR A 493 -12.78 12.51 -17.38
CA THR A 493 -12.30 12.89 -18.71
C THR A 493 -12.32 14.41 -18.86
N THR A 494 -11.50 14.94 -19.77
CA THR A 494 -11.54 16.36 -20.17
C THR A 494 -12.49 16.61 -21.35
N ASP A 495 -13.09 15.57 -21.90
CA ASP A 495 -14.11 15.66 -22.94
C ASP A 495 -15.50 15.77 -22.30
N ALA A 496 -16.32 16.70 -22.78
CA ALA A 496 -17.69 16.92 -22.32
C ALA A 496 -18.65 15.83 -22.81
N LEU A 497 -18.47 14.61 -22.29
CA LEU A 497 -19.26 13.43 -22.64
C LEU A 497 -20.45 13.25 -21.67
N PRO A 498 -21.52 12.54 -22.10
CA PRO A 498 -22.71 12.32 -21.27
C PRO A 498 -22.44 11.35 -20.11
N HIS A 499 -23.27 11.49 -19.06
CA HIS A 499 -23.40 10.51 -18.00
C HIS A 499 -24.72 9.76 -18.14
N GLU A 500 -24.71 8.62 -18.83
CA GLU A 500 -25.91 7.84 -19.20
C GLU A 500 -26.78 7.46 -17.99
N GLY A 501 -26.15 6.98 -16.90
CA GLY A 501 -26.87 6.56 -15.70
C GLY A 501 -27.59 7.71 -14.95
N LEU A 502 -27.12 8.94 -15.09
CA LEU A 502 -27.79 10.13 -14.56
C LEU A 502 -28.74 10.78 -15.58
N GLY A 503 -28.70 10.38 -16.85
CA GLY A 503 -29.53 10.97 -17.91
C GLY A 503 -29.19 12.42 -18.23
N VAL A 504 -27.91 12.83 -18.11
CA VAL A 504 -27.45 14.20 -18.37
C VAL A 504 -26.40 14.25 -19.47
N ALA A 505 -26.45 15.31 -20.30
CA ALA A 505 -25.54 15.46 -21.44
C ALA A 505 -24.11 15.89 -21.00
N HIS A 506 -24.00 16.61 -19.91
CA HIS A 506 -22.74 17.05 -19.33
C HIS A 506 -22.78 16.85 -17.82
N TYR A 507 -21.69 16.41 -17.21
CA TYR A 507 -21.63 16.25 -15.77
C TYR A 507 -20.19 16.55 -15.30
N ALA A 508 -19.94 17.79 -14.89
CA ALA A 508 -18.66 18.23 -14.35
C ALA A 508 -18.76 18.34 -12.83
N TRP A 509 -18.04 17.49 -12.10
CA TRP A 509 -18.02 17.58 -10.64
C TRP A 509 -17.50 18.93 -10.20
N SER A 510 -18.34 19.70 -9.50
CA SER A 510 -18.06 21.05 -9.03
C SER A 510 -18.69 21.35 -7.67
N SER A 511 -19.42 20.37 -7.10
CA SER A 511 -20.25 20.56 -5.89
C SER A 511 -19.55 20.18 -4.58
N SER A 512 -18.31 19.68 -4.61
CA SER A 512 -17.61 19.29 -3.38
C SER A 512 -16.11 19.68 -3.41
N PRO A 513 -15.76 20.95 -3.55
CA PRO A 513 -14.38 21.40 -3.71
C PRO A 513 -13.54 21.36 -2.43
N LEU A 514 -14.15 21.20 -1.25
CA LEU A 514 -13.42 20.99 0.01
C LEU A 514 -12.80 19.60 0.09
N ARG A 515 -13.43 18.62 -0.58
CA ARG A 515 -13.06 17.19 -0.44
C ARG A 515 -12.70 16.48 -1.74
N ARG A 516 -12.81 17.10 -2.92
CA ARG A 516 -12.38 16.52 -4.21
C ARG A 516 -11.60 17.54 -5.03
N TYR A 517 -10.38 17.20 -5.41
CA TYR A 517 -9.50 18.11 -6.15
C TYR A 517 -10.01 18.44 -7.56
N VAL A 518 -10.71 17.52 -8.21
CA VAL A 518 -11.33 17.76 -9.52
C VAL A 518 -12.42 18.84 -9.45
N ASP A 519 -13.17 18.91 -8.36
CA ASP A 519 -14.16 19.95 -8.11
C ASP A 519 -13.49 21.32 -7.89
N LEU A 520 -12.39 21.36 -7.15
CA LEU A 520 -11.59 22.56 -6.94
C LEU A 520 -11.01 23.09 -8.26
N ILE A 521 -10.55 22.21 -9.14
CA ILE A 521 -10.08 22.55 -10.49
C ILE A 521 -11.22 23.16 -11.32
N ASN A 522 -12.37 22.48 -11.38
CA ASN A 522 -13.54 22.97 -12.12
C ASN A 522 -14.03 24.30 -11.55
N GLN A 523 -14.01 24.47 -10.22
CA GLN A 523 -14.39 25.71 -9.57
C GLN A 523 -13.52 26.90 -10.01
N ARG A 524 -12.19 26.71 -10.14
CA ARG A 524 -11.28 27.74 -10.66
C ARG A 524 -11.64 28.18 -12.09
N GLN A 525 -11.97 27.21 -12.93
CA GLN A 525 -12.38 27.48 -14.31
C GLN A 525 -13.74 28.21 -14.37
N LEU A 526 -14.69 27.79 -13.51
CA LEU A 526 -15.99 28.45 -13.39
C LEU A 526 -15.87 29.87 -12.87
N ILE A 527 -15.08 30.11 -11.82
CA ILE A 527 -14.83 31.46 -11.28
C ILE A 527 -14.27 32.36 -12.36
N ALA A 528 -13.26 31.91 -13.09
CA ALA A 528 -12.68 32.72 -14.18
C ALA A 528 -13.70 33.03 -15.26
N LEU A 529 -14.53 32.06 -15.66
CA LEU A 529 -15.56 32.26 -16.67
C LEU A 529 -16.64 33.24 -16.20
N ILE A 530 -17.16 33.08 -14.97
CA ILE A 530 -18.21 33.92 -14.40
C ILE A 530 -17.73 35.38 -14.23
N GLN A 531 -16.48 35.55 -13.82
CA GLN A 531 -15.88 36.89 -13.64
C GLN A 531 -15.30 37.50 -14.91
N GLY A 532 -15.36 36.78 -16.05
CA GLY A 532 -14.83 37.27 -17.33
C GLY A 532 -13.30 37.38 -17.36
N THR A 533 -12.59 36.60 -16.53
CA THR A 533 -11.14 36.53 -16.50
C THR A 533 -10.62 35.32 -17.30
N THR A 534 -9.31 35.26 -17.54
CA THR A 534 -8.73 34.16 -18.31
C THR A 534 -8.73 32.87 -17.47
N PRO A 535 -9.34 31.76 -17.95
CA PRO A 535 -9.30 30.48 -17.28
C PRO A 535 -7.86 29.95 -17.10
N LEU A 536 -7.58 29.34 -15.95
CA LEU A 536 -6.24 28.89 -15.59
C LEU A 536 -5.70 27.81 -16.53
N TYR A 537 -6.57 26.89 -16.93
CA TYR A 537 -6.17 25.77 -17.79
C TYR A 537 -6.72 25.96 -19.21
N PRO A 538 -5.84 25.92 -20.24
CA PRO A 538 -6.29 26.00 -21.62
C PRO A 538 -7.02 24.73 -22.05
N ARG A 539 -7.80 24.83 -23.12
CA ARG A 539 -8.43 23.66 -23.75
C ARG A 539 -7.36 22.62 -24.12
N ARG A 540 -7.67 21.33 -23.86
CA ARG A 540 -6.75 20.21 -24.07
C ARG A 540 -5.47 20.30 -23.21
N SER A 541 -5.58 20.84 -22.01
CA SER A 541 -4.47 20.89 -21.05
C SER A 541 -3.99 19.47 -20.69
N PRO A 542 -2.70 19.13 -20.91
CA PRO A 542 -2.13 17.87 -20.47
C PRO A 542 -2.23 17.69 -18.95
N VAL A 543 -2.15 18.80 -18.22
CA VAL A 543 -2.25 18.81 -16.75
C VAL A 543 -3.62 18.32 -16.29
N LEU A 544 -4.72 18.79 -16.92
CA LEU A 544 -6.06 18.30 -16.57
C LEU A 544 -6.26 16.82 -16.91
N SER A 545 -5.73 16.36 -18.04
CA SER A 545 -5.80 14.94 -18.42
C SER A 545 -5.06 14.06 -17.43
N GLU A 546 -3.90 14.50 -16.94
CA GLU A 546 -3.13 13.78 -15.92
C GLU A 546 -3.84 13.78 -14.57
N ILE A 547 -4.42 14.92 -14.16
CA ILE A 547 -5.22 15.02 -12.92
C ILE A 547 -6.42 14.06 -13.00
N ALA A 548 -7.17 14.05 -14.11
CA ALA A 548 -8.33 13.20 -14.29
C ALA A 548 -7.95 11.70 -14.17
N ARG A 549 -6.88 11.30 -14.86
CA ARG A 549 -6.38 9.91 -14.84
C ARG A 549 -5.90 9.50 -13.44
N THR A 550 -5.13 10.35 -12.79
CA THR A 550 -4.58 10.05 -11.46
C THR A 550 -5.70 10.02 -10.41
N PHE A 551 -6.69 10.90 -10.57
CA PHE A 551 -7.85 10.93 -9.68
C PHE A 551 -8.63 9.61 -9.71
N ASP A 552 -8.96 9.08 -10.89
CA ASP A 552 -9.69 7.81 -11.00
C ASP A 552 -8.97 6.66 -10.28
N LEU A 553 -7.66 6.52 -10.52
CA LEU A 553 -6.85 5.47 -9.89
C LEU A 553 -6.79 5.61 -8.36
N THR A 554 -6.59 6.83 -7.89
CA THR A 554 -6.47 7.11 -6.45
C THR A 554 -7.83 6.98 -5.76
N TYR A 555 -8.90 7.46 -6.39
CA TYR A 555 -10.25 7.39 -5.84
C TYR A 555 -10.74 5.94 -5.69
N ASP A 556 -10.42 5.07 -6.66
CA ASP A 556 -10.72 3.64 -6.58
C ASP A 556 -9.96 2.96 -5.44
N ALA A 557 -8.68 3.31 -5.25
CA ALA A 557 -7.87 2.79 -4.15
C ALA A 557 -8.38 3.27 -2.77
N TYR A 558 -8.83 4.52 -2.67
CA TYR A 558 -9.43 5.06 -1.45
C TYR A 558 -10.75 4.37 -1.12
N ALA A 559 -11.58 4.13 -2.14
CA ALA A 559 -12.82 3.39 -1.98
C ALA A 559 -12.58 1.91 -1.58
N GLU A 560 -11.51 1.30 -2.07
CA GLU A 560 -11.09 -0.04 -1.65
C GLU A 560 -10.65 -0.06 -0.19
N PHE A 561 -9.82 0.91 0.21
CA PHE A 561 -9.40 1.06 1.61
C PHE A 561 -10.61 1.25 2.55
N GLN A 562 -11.54 2.15 2.19
CA GLN A 562 -12.77 2.35 2.95
C GLN A 562 -13.53 1.03 3.13
N ARG A 563 -13.82 0.30 2.04
CA ARG A 563 -14.50 -1.00 2.11
C ARG A 563 -13.77 -2.03 2.96
N ASN A 564 -12.43 -2.03 2.93
CA ASN A 564 -11.64 -2.92 3.78
C ASN A 564 -11.79 -2.56 5.26
N MET A 565 -11.80 -1.27 5.60
CA MET A 565 -11.99 -0.82 6.98
C MET A 565 -13.44 -1.04 7.46
N GLU A 566 -14.45 -0.84 6.60
CA GLU A 566 -15.84 -1.23 6.88
C GLU A 566 -15.94 -2.73 7.17
N ARG A 567 -15.28 -3.56 6.37
CA ARG A 567 -15.20 -5.00 6.58
C ARG A 567 -14.52 -5.36 7.91
N PHE A 568 -13.42 -4.68 8.26
CA PHE A 568 -12.74 -4.84 9.54
C PHE A 568 -13.71 -4.65 10.72
N TRP A 569 -14.48 -3.56 10.70
CA TRP A 569 -15.43 -3.23 11.75
C TRP A 569 -16.68 -4.13 11.74
N CYS A 570 -17.09 -4.65 10.59
CA CYS A 570 -18.10 -5.70 10.53
C CYS A 570 -17.64 -6.99 11.24
N LEU A 571 -16.39 -7.40 11.04
CA LEU A 571 -15.80 -8.55 11.74
C LEU A 571 -15.76 -8.30 13.26
N ARG A 572 -15.39 -7.09 13.69
CA ARG A 572 -15.41 -6.70 15.10
C ARG A 572 -16.83 -6.73 15.68
N TYR A 573 -17.80 -6.24 14.94
CA TYR A 573 -19.21 -6.28 15.34
C TYR A 573 -19.72 -7.72 15.55
N LEU A 574 -19.37 -8.65 14.67
CA LEU A 574 -19.69 -10.06 14.80
C LEU A 574 -19.05 -10.67 16.06
N GLU A 575 -17.77 -10.40 16.29
CA GLU A 575 -17.05 -10.91 17.46
C GLU A 575 -17.60 -10.34 18.77
N GLN A 576 -17.75 -9.02 18.89
CA GLN A 576 -18.24 -8.37 20.13
C GLN A 576 -19.67 -8.77 20.49
N SER A 577 -20.52 -9.03 19.47
CA SER A 577 -21.91 -9.46 19.67
C SER A 577 -22.05 -10.96 19.93
N GLY A 578 -20.95 -11.73 19.87
CA GLY A 578 -20.95 -13.18 20.00
C GLY A 578 -21.76 -13.89 18.91
N ARG A 579 -21.96 -13.25 17.76
CA ARG A 579 -22.69 -13.85 16.64
C ARG A 579 -21.88 -14.95 15.99
N THR A 580 -22.39 -16.17 16.05
CA THR A 580 -21.82 -17.35 15.35
C THR A 580 -22.38 -17.53 13.95
N SER A 581 -23.35 -16.72 13.55
CA SER A 581 -23.94 -16.69 12.20
C SER A 581 -24.57 -15.34 11.88
N PHE A 582 -24.79 -15.07 10.60
CA PHE A 582 -25.52 -13.89 10.12
C PHE A 582 -26.34 -14.24 8.86
N GLU A 583 -27.45 -13.51 8.68
CA GLU A 583 -28.27 -13.61 7.48
C GLU A 583 -27.62 -12.91 6.30
N ALA A 584 -27.72 -13.52 5.11
CA ALA A 584 -27.04 -13.06 3.92
C ALA A 584 -27.82 -13.43 2.64
N THR A 585 -27.41 -12.83 1.53
CA THR A 585 -28.01 -13.07 0.22
C THR A 585 -26.90 -13.37 -0.81
N VAL A 586 -27.13 -14.38 -1.63
CA VAL A 586 -26.23 -14.71 -2.74
C VAL A 586 -26.22 -13.58 -3.77
N ILE A 587 -25.05 -13.02 -4.06
CA ILE A 587 -24.86 -12.02 -5.14
C ILE A 587 -24.71 -12.75 -6.47
N ARG A 588 -23.71 -13.63 -6.55
CA ARG A 588 -23.38 -14.49 -7.69
C ARG A 588 -22.37 -15.54 -7.24
N ASP A 589 -22.39 -16.71 -7.84
CA ASP A 589 -21.42 -17.78 -7.61
C ASP A 589 -21.09 -17.98 -6.12
N GLU A 590 -19.85 -17.70 -5.74
CA GLU A 590 -19.33 -17.83 -4.38
C GLU A 590 -19.46 -16.54 -3.55
N LEU A 591 -19.99 -15.44 -4.11
CA LEU A 591 -20.10 -14.16 -3.41
C LEU A 591 -21.43 -14.01 -2.70
N ILE A 592 -21.37 -13.80 -1.39
CA ILE A 592 -22.52 -13.69 -0.50
C ILE A 592 -22.41 -12.36 0.26
N ARG A 593 -23.51 -11.62 0.34
CA ARG A 593 -23.59 -10.33 1.05
C ARG A 593 -24.47 -10.47 2.27
N GLY A 594 -23.97 -10.01 3.42
CA GLY A 594 -24.77 -9.85 4.62
C GLY A 594 -26.01 -8.97 4.40
N THR A 595 -27.11 -9.31 5.03
CA THR A 595 -28.38 -8.57 4.91
C THR A 595 -28.40 -7.34 5.82
N ASP A 596 -27.89 -7.49 7.04
CA ASP A 596 -27.84 -6.44 8.07
C ASP A 596 -26.45 -5.79 8.24
N LEU A 597 -25.44 -6.28 7.51
CA LEU A 597 -24.07 -5.79 7.55
C LEU A 597 -23.50 -5.62 6.14
N PRO A 598 -22.65 -4.61 5.87
CA PRO A 598 -21.98 -4.44 4.57
C PRO A 598 -20.83 -5.45 4.39
N LEU A 599 -21.02 -6.69 4.83
CA LEU A 599 -20.03 -7.74 4.80
C LEU A 599 -20.25 -8.63 3.57
N ILE A 600 -19.27 -8.66 2.68
CA ILE A 600 -19.25 -9.59 1.55
C ILE A 600 -18.22 -10.67 1.84
N VAL A 601 -18.65 -11.92 1.81
CA VAL A 601 -17.80 -13.10 2.01
C VAL A 601 -17.78 -13.95 0.75
N ARG A 602 -16.63 -14.62 0.53
CA ARG A 602 -16.51 -15.62 -0.52
C ARG A 602 -16.58 -17.01 0.13
N LEU A 603 -17.58 -17.76 -0.27
CA LEU A 603 -17.79 -19.12 0.19
C LEU A 603 -17.84 -20.07 -1.00
N LYS A 604 -17.26 -21.27 -0.84
CA LYS A 604 -17.53 -22.36 -1.77
C LYS A 604 -18.97 -22.79 -1.57
N ALA A 605 -19.91 -22.12 -2.24
CA ALA A 605 -21.29 -22.52 -2.23
C ALA A 605 -21.45 -23.90 -2.87
N PRO A 606 -22.41 -24.73 -2.42
CA PRO A 606 -22.88 -25.84 -3.23
C PRO A 606 -23.24 -25.30 -4.62
N ALA A 607 -22.76 -25.93 -5.68
CA ALA A 607 -22.93 -25.47 -7.04
C ALA A 607 -24.39 -25.06 -7.30
N ASN A 608 -24.59 -23.81 -7.78
CA ASN A 608 -25.83 -23.28 -8.37
C ASN A 608 -26.90 -22.71 -7.41
N LEU A 609 -26.52 -22.00 -6.34
CA LEU A 609 -27.52 -21.13 -5.70
C LEU A 609 -27.81 -19.90 -6.59
N PRO A 610 -29.08 -19.66 -6.97
CA PRO A 610 -29.43 -18.50 -7.76
C PRO A 610 -29.06 -17.19 -7.04
N ALA A 611 -28.76 -16.14 -7.83
CA ALA A 611 -28.65 -14.80 -7.26
C ALA A 611 -29.92 -14.42 -6.48
N LYS A 612 -29.76 -13.63 -5.41
CA LYS A 612 -30.82 -13.23 -4.47
C LYS A 612 -31.40 -14.35 -3.58
N THR A 613 -30.79 -15.55 -3.56
CA THR A 613 -31.18 -16.60 -2.61
C THR A 613 -30.74 -16.18 -1.20
N PRO A 614 -31.66 -16.15 -0.20
CA PRO A 614 -31.31 -15.93 1.19
C PRO A 614 -30.59 -17.15 1.76
N VAL A 615 -29.56 -16.92 2.54
CA VAL A 615 -28.74 -17.95 3.20
C VAL A 615 -28.31 -17.47 4.58
N THR A 616 -28.10 -18.42 5.49
CA THR A 616 -27.43 -18.15 6.77
C THR A 616 -25.96 -18.52 6.64
N VAL A 617 -25.06 -17.65 7.04
CA VAL A 617 -23.62 -17.87 7.00
C VAL A 617 -23.10 -18.07 8.43
N ASN A 618 -22.43 -19.20 8.67
CA ASN A 618 -21.73 -19.47 9.94
C ASN A 618 -20.38 -18.76 9.98
N VAL A 619 -20.01 -18.22 11.14
CA VAL A 619 -18.72 -17.61 11.45
C VAL A 619 -17.90 -18.63 12.23
N GLU A 620 -16.87 -19.20 11.63
CA GLU A 620 -16.01 -20.20 12.26
C GLU A 620 -14.77 -19.58 12.90
N ALA A 621 -14.17 -18.60 12.23
CA ALA A 621 -13.03 -17.85 12.73
C ALA A 621 -12.96 -16.46 12.10
N ILE A 622 -12.42 -15.50 12.85
CA ILE A 622 -12.13 -14.15 12.38
C ILE A 622 -10.62 -13.94 12.38
N ASP A 623 -10.11 -13.35 11.30
CA ASP A 623 -8.71 -12.98 11.15
C ASP A 623 -8.59 -11.49 10.75
N TYR A 624 -8.22 -10.68 11.71
CA TYR A 624 -8.05 -9.24 11.51
C TYR A 624 -6.80 -8.87 10.70
N TRP A 625 -5.76 -9.73 10.67
CA TRP A 625 -4.56 -9.47 9.86
C TRP A 625 -4.82 -9.55 8.36
N SER A 626 -5.73 -10.41 7.95
CA SER A 626 -6.17 -10.51 6.55
C SER A 626 -7.48 -9.76 6.25
N ILE A 627 -8.11 -9.14 7.26
CA ILE A 627 -9.48 -8.60 7.20
C ILE A 627 -10.44 -9.67 6.64
N GLY A 628 -10.35 -10.87 7.20
CA GLY A 628 -11.05 -12.05 6.71
C GLY A 628 -11.52 -12.98 7.82
N GLY A 629 -11.74 -14.24 7.43
CA GLY A 629 -12.14 -15.27 8.36
C GLY A 629 -12.53 -16.55 7.64
N ALA A 630 -12.81 -17.58 8.43
CA ALA A 630 -13.43 -18.81 7.97
C ALA A 630 -14.94 -18.71 8.13
N PHE A 631 -15.65 -18.90 7.03
CA PHE A 631 -17.11 -18.86 6.97
C PHE A 631 -17.61 -20.10 6.25
N SER A 632 -18.81 -20.60 6.63
CA SER A 632 -19.43 -21.73 5.97
C SER A 632 -20.94 -21.56 5.86
N LEU A 633 -21.57 -22.36 5.01
CA LEU A 633 -23.03 -22.51 5.00
C LEU A 633 -23.39 -23.68 5.93
N PRO A 634 -24.55 -23.63 6.61
CA PRO A 634 -25.06 -24.76 7.39
C PRO A 634 -25.11 -26.02 6.53
N SER A 635 -24.65 -27.14 7.07
CA SER A 635 -24.82 -28.43 6.42
C SER A 635 -26.32 -28.70 6.17
N PRO A 636 -26.72 -29.19 5.00
CA PRO A 636 -28.11 -29.60 4.80
C PRO A 636 -28.48 -30.58 5.91
N PRO A 637 -29.73 -30.51 6.45
CA PRO A 637 -30.15 -31.44 7.47
C PRO A 637 -29.95 -32.88 6.96
N THR A 638 -29.22 -33.66 7.73
CA THR A 638 -29.00 -35.08 7.43
C THR A 638 -30.38 -35.72 7.40
N GLU A 639 -30.85 -36.17 6.26
CA GLU A 639 -32.07 -36.95 6.17
C GLU A 639 -31.97 -38.11 7.14
N VAL A 640 -32.78 -38.08 8.19
CA VAL A 640 -32.93 -39.23 9.10
C VAL A 640 -33.53 -40.35 8.23
N PRO A 641 -32.85 -41.48 8.07
CA PRO A 641 -33.42 -42.60 7.31
C PRO A 641 -34.77 -42.96 7.96
N GLN A 642 -35.85 -42.79 7.22
CA GLN A 642 -37.15 -43.34 7.66
C GLN A 642 -36.94 -44.84 7.80
N ALA A 643 -36.99 -45.30 9.04
CA ALA A 643 -37.04 -46.74 9.34
C ALA A 643 -38.23 -47.35 8.60
N LYS A 644 -37.93 -48.29 7.70
CA LYS A 644 -38.93 -49.14 7.04
C LYS A 644 -39.53 -50.13 8.00
#